data_5380261b52f2c7f773b131c378162c32
#
_entry.id   5380261b52f2c7f773b131c378162c32
#
_cell.length_a   1.000
_cell.length_b   1.000
_cell.length_c   1.000
_cell.angle_alpha   90.00
_cell.angle_beta   90.00
_cell.angle_gamma   90.00
#
_symmetry.space_group_name_H-M   'P 1'
#
loop_
_entity.id
_entity.type
_entity.pdbx_description
1 polymer ?
#
loop_
_entity_poly.entity_id
_entity_poly.type
_entity_poly.pdbx_seq_one_letter_code
_entity_poly.pdbx_strand_id
1 'polypeptide(L)'
;MSIDKNTNEGKNYRNNVVKSTSGTSKSRINTGFPEDISVLSPMMKEYVKTKEEYSDCILFYRLGDFYEMFFDDALTASKELEITLTGKDCGLEERAPMCGVPFHAAETYINRLIEKGYKVAICEQVEDPKKAKGLVKREVVRIVTPGTTLDAMSLDESKNNYLMSIVSIGDHFGCAIADITTGDCFLTELDKPQKLLDEINKFTPAEIICNDAFLLSGVDVEDLKGRLGICVFALDPWYFDDQLCQKTLKEHFHVGNLEGLGIGDYDSGIIASGALFLYLKETQKTALSHMASIRPYSAEKYMLIDSSSRRNLELVETMREKQKRGSLLWVLDKTKTAMGARTLRSYVEQPLIDAEEIEKRLGALEELNEKPMERDEIREYLNPIYDLERLISRISYKSANPRDLVSFASSLEMLPYIKQVLAEFKSPLLTKINEDMDPLTDITSLIRNSITDDPPLAQKDGGIIREGYNEDVDKFRRSRTDGKKWLSELEARERERTGIKSLKIKYNRVFGYSLEVTNTFKDLVPEDYIRKQTLTNAERYITQELKDLEDLILGAEDKLYALEFELFSDIRDQVGAEVVRIQRTAKAVAALDVFASLALVAQRNNFVRPKINETGLIDIRNGRHPVVEQMIENDMFIPNDTYLDNHKKRISIITGPNMAGKSTYMRQTALIVLMAQIGSFVPADSANIGVVDRIFTRVGASDDLASGQSTFMVEMTEVANILRNATSRSLLILDEIGRGTSTFDGLSIAWAVIEHISNTKLCGAKTLFATHYHELTELEGKLSGVNNYCIAVKEKGDDIVFLRKIVKGGADKSYGIQVAKLAGVPDSVIQRAKELVEELSDADITAAVKDLTAPKKKQKITYDQLDMAQMSLFDTVQDNDIIDEIKNLEIGNLTPMEALNILYNLQNKIKNRW
;
A
#
# COMPACT_ATOMS: atom_id res chain seq x y z
N MET A 1 -30.86 -32.62 40.43
CA MET A 1 -29.97 -32.82 41.59
C MET A 1 -28.74 -32.03 41.33
N SER A 2 -28.66 -30.96 42.00
CA SER A 2 -27.66 -30.21 42.79
C SER A 2 -26.49 -29.71 41.95
N ILE A 3 -26.42 -28.40 41.60
CA ILE A 3 -26.06 -27.22 42.44
C ILE A 3 -24.63 -27.34 43.01
N ASP A 4 -23.75 -26.47 42.51
CA ASP A 4 -23.09 -25.35 43.17
C ASP A 4 -22.14 -24.71 42.20
N LYS A 5 -22.34 -23.46 41.82
CA LYS A 5 -21.87 -22.15 42.33
C LYS A 5 -20.38 -22.12 42.64
N ASN A 6 -19.62 -21.45 41.78
CA ASN A 6 -18.84 -20.32 42.23
C ASN A 6 -18.55 -19.34 41.08
N THR A 7 -19.08 -18.18 41.29
CA THR A 7 -19.03 -16.91 40.61
C THR A 7 -17.75 -16.13 40.97
N ASN A 8 -17.42 -15.22 40.10
CA ASN A 8 -16.59 -14.03 40.29
C ASN A 8 -15.07 -14.22 40.22
N GLU A 9 -14.59 -14.09 39.00
CA GLU A 9 -13.38 -13.30 38.70
C GLU A 9 -13.34 -12.97 37.18
N GLY A 10 -14.13 -12.00 36.80
CA GLY A 10 -14.23 -11.55 35.43
C GLY A 10 -14.64 -10.08 35.33
N LYS A 11 -13.88 -9.17 35.94
CA LYS A 11 -14.01 -7.74 35.74
C LYS A 11 -12.79 -7.04 36.34
N ASN A 12 -11.78 -6.77 35.49
CA ASN A 12 -10.88 -5.64 35.65
C ASN A 12 -9.72 -5.75 34.62
N TYR A 13 -9.99 -5.61 33.34
CA TYR A 13 -8.98 -5.26 32.34
C TYR A 13 -9.66 -4.44 31.23
N ARG A 14 -10.10 -3.25 31.58
CA ARG A 14 -10.36 -2.15 30.66
C ARG A 14 -10.20 -0.87 31.46
N ASN A 15 -9.09 -0.19 31.24
CA ASN A 15 -8.82 1.24 31.39
C ASN A 15 -7.37 1.45 31.78
N ASN A 16 -6.49 1.51 30.81
CA ASN A 16 -5.29 2.33 30.89
C ASN A 16 -5.10 2.99 29.51
N VAL A 17 -5.91 3.99 29.26
CA VAL A 17 -5.64 5.01 28.25
C VAL A 17 -4.65 5.97 28.86
N VAL A 18 -3.51 6.10 28.21
CA VAL A 18 -2.38 6.95 28.57
C VAL A 18 -2.82 8.40 28.64
N LYS A 19 -2.74 9.01 29.82
CA LYS A 19 -2.79 10.48 30.01
C LYS A 19 -1.41 11.04 29.79
N SER A 20 -1.24 11.84 28.75
CA SER A 20 -0.09 12.71 28.57
C SER A 20 -0.22 13.93 29.49
N THR A 21 0.73 14.11 30.41
CA THR A 21 0.96 15.37 31.10
C THR A 21 2.38 15.82 30.79
N SER A 22 2.47 17.01 30.25
CA SER A 22 3.71 17.76 30.03
C SER A 22 4.43 18.07 31.36
N GLY A 23 5.67 17.65 31.44
CA GLY A 23 6.52 17.98 32.56
C GLY A 23 7.81 17.18 32.50
N THR A 24 8.93 17.84 32.30
CA THR A 24 10.29 17.33 32.27
C THR A 24 10.60 16.31 33.39
N SER A 25 10.27 15.08 33.11
CA SER A 25 10.86 13.86 33.65
C SER A 25 10.50 12.76 32.68
N LYS A 26 11.51 12.08 32.11
CA LYS A 26 11.31 10.85 31.36
C LYS A 26 10.40 9.94 32.19
N SER A 27 9.11 9.88 31.84
CA SER A 27 8.20 8.93 32.42
C SER A 27 8.72 7.57 31.99
N ARG A 28 9.29 6.79 32.95
CA ARG A 28 9.65 5.40 32.71
C ARG A 28 8.37 4.68 32.29
N ILE A 29 8.32 4.32 31.01
CA ILE A 29 7.36 3.35 30.52
C ILE A 29 7.62 2.10 31.37
N ASN A 30 6.58 1.53 31.95
CA ASN A 30 6.69 0.32 32.78
C ASN A 30 7.08 -0.83 31.85
N THR A 31 8.37 -1.13 31.75
CA THR A 31 8.95 -2.11 30.83
C THR A 31 9.03 -3.51 31.46
N GLY A 32 8.42 -3.70 32.64
CA GLY A 32 8.50 -4.96 33.38
C GLY A 32 9.88 -5.24 33.98
N PHE A 33 10.82 -4.25 33.92
CA PHE A 33 12.16 -4.40 34.45
C PHE A 33 12.20 -4.22 35.96
N PRO A 34 13.12 -4.92 36.66
CA PRO A 34 13.35 -4.70 38.09
C PRO A 34 13.89 -3.28 38.32
N GLU A 35 13.49 -2.66 39.42
CA GLU A 35 13.95 -1.32 39.82
C GLU A 35 15.48 -1.25 40.00
N ASP A 36 16.10 -2.33 40.44
CA ASP A 36 17.56 -2.46 40.60
C ASP A 36 18.18 -3.31 39.46
N ILE A 37 18.66 -2.63 38.42
CA ILE A 37 19.36 -3.25 37.28
C ILE A 37 20.71 -3.87 37.71
N SER A 38 21.26 -3.48 38.86
CA SER A 38 22.59 -3.97 39.31
C SER A 38 22.60 -5.48 39.60
N VAL A 39 21.45 -6.05 39.90
CA VAL A 39 21.27 -7.49 40.20
C VAL A 39 21.29 -8.36 38.94
N LEU A 40 21.04 -7.77 37.78
CA LEU A 40 20.95 -8.49 36.51
C LEU A 40 22.31 -9.04 36.05
N SER A 41 22.30 -10.15 35.35
CA SER A 41 23.46 -10.69 34.66
C SER A 41 24.04 -9.67 33.65
N PRO A 42 25.37 -9.71 33.35
CA PRO A 42 25.98 -8.73 32.42
C PRO A 42 25.28 -8.61 31.07
N MET A 43 24.86 -9.76 30.48
CA MET A 43 24.11 -9.78 29.20
C MET A 43 22.75 -9.11 29.34
N MET A 44 22.05 -9.35 30.45
CA MET A 44 20.72 -8.78 30.65
C MET A 44 20.79 -7.26 30.91
N LYS A 45 21.86 -6.78 31.53
CA LYS A 45 22.14 -5.35 31.66
C LYS A 45 22.29 -4.67 30.29
N GLU A 46 22.99 -5.32 29.37
CA GLU A 46 23.14 -4.84 27.99
C GLU A 46 21.79 -4.84 27.26
N TYR A 47 20.99 -5.92 27.42
CA TYR A 47 19.63 -5.98 26.88
C TYR A 47 18.74 -4.85 27.36
N VAL A 48 18.68 -4.62 28.69
CA VAL A 48 17.86 -3.56 29.30
C VAL A 48 18.28 -2.20 28.78
N LYS A 49 19.58 -1.92 28.70
CA LYS A 49 20.11 -0.65 28.16
C LYS A 49 19.69 -0.45 26.71
N THR A 50 19.81 -1.49 25.87
CA THR A 50 19.37 -1.44 24.49
C THR A 50 17.86 -1.22 24.41
N LYS A 51 17.07 -1.92 25.24
CA LYS A 51 15.61 -1.77 25.24
C LYS A 51 15.15 -0.39 25.72
N GLU A 52 15.86 0.27 26.64
CA GLU A 52 15.58 1.66 27.04
C GLU A 52 15.76 2.65 25.89
N GLU A 53 16.72 2.43 25.00
CA GLU A 53 16.93 3.22 23.78
C GLU A 53 15.83 3.00 22.73
N TYR A 54 15.25 1.76 22.65
CA TYR A 54 14.23 1.37 21.69
C TYR A 54 12.95 0.90 22.41
N SER A 55 12.47 1.71 23.32
CA SER A 55 11.36 1.36 24.22
C SER A 55 10.03 1.10 23.51
N ASP A 56 9.79 1.71 22.36
CA ASP A 56 8.59 1.59 21.52
C ASP A 56 8.63 0.40 20.53
N CYS A 57 9.76 -0.34 20.49
CA CYS A 57 9.96 -1.48 19.58
C CYS A 57 10.00 -2.81 20.36
N ILE A 58 9.50 -3.88 19.77
CA ILE A 58 9.80 -5.24 20.24
C ILE A 58 11.25 -5.57 19.87
N LEU A 59 12.10 -5.85 20.87
CA LEU A 59 13.53 -6.07 20.66
C LEU A 59 13.85 -7.52 20.36
N PHE A 60 14.23 -7.80 19.11
CA PHE A 60 14.76 -9.10 18.67
C PHE A 60 16.26 -9.13 18.94
N TYR A 61 16.65 -9.72 20.08
CA TYR A 61 18.03 -9.69 20.57
C TYR A 61 18.76 -10.97 20.20
N ARG A 62 19.81 -10.89 19.37
CA ARG A 62 20.56 -12.05 18.87
C ARG A 62 21.35 -12.77 19.95
N LEU A 63 21.04 -14.04 20.18
CA LEU A 63 21.76 -14.94 21.07
C LEU A 63 22.01 -16.29 20.38
N GLY A 64 23.23 -16.46 19.85
CA GLY A 64 23.57 -17.63 19.05
C GLY A 64 22.71 -17.76 17.80
N ASP A 65 21.99 -18.86 17.66
CA ASP A 65 21.14 -19.14 16.50
C ASP A 65 19.70 -18.66 16.66
N PHE A 66 19.40 -17.89 17.73
CA PHE A 66 18.07 -17.38 18.01
C PHE A 66 18.07 -15.86 18.17
N TYR A 67 16.91 -15.27 17.86
CA TYR A 67 16.51 -13.97 18.42
C TYR A 67 15.64 -14.25 19.64
N GLU A 68 16.07 -13.78 20.79
CA GLU A 68 15.36 -13.92 22.05
C GLU A 68 14.77 -12.57 22.48
N MET A 69 13.56 -12.61 23.00
CA MET A 69 12.82 -11.47 23.55
C MET A 69 12.61 -11.74 25.05
N PHE A 70 12.65 -10.67 25.85
CA PHE A 70 12.54 -10.80 27.30
C PHE A 70 11.50 -9.84 27.88
N PHE A 71 11.04 -10.11 29.10
CA PHE A 71 10.08 -9.31 29.87
C PHE A 71 8.80 -9.05 29.07
N ASP A 72 8.33 -7.79 29.00
CA ASP A 72 7.10 -7.42 28.32
C ASP A 72 7.12 -7.72 26.81
N ASP A 73 8.29 -7.60 26.18
CA ASP A 73 8.44 -7.99 24.77
C ASP A 73 8.18 -9.49 24.58
N ALA A 74 8.62 -10.33 25.53
CA ALA A 74 8.37 -11.76 25.47
C ALA A 74 6.89 -12.09 25.67
N LEU A 75 6.21 -11.40 26.58
CA LEU A 75 4.79 -11.59 26.83
C LEU A 75 3.96 -11.18 25.59
N THR A 76 4.28 -10.04 25.02
CA THR A 76 3.62 -9.53 23.81
C THR A 76 3.89 -10.44 22.62
N ALA A 77 5.16 -10.72 22.31
CA ALA A 77 5.53 -11.54 21.17
C ALA A 77 5.01 -12.98 21.27
N SER A 78 5.06 -13.58 22.47
CA SER A 78 4.51 -14.93 22.69
C SER A 78 3.02 -14.99 22.36
N LYS A 79 2.24 -13.98 22.79
CA LYS A 79 0.81 -13.89 22.54
C LYS A 79 0.50 -13.63 21.07
N GLU A 80 1.16 -12.63 20.47
CA GLU A 80 0.87 -12.20 19.12
C GLU A 80 1.35 -13.17 18.04
N LEU A 81 2.44 -13.89 18.32
CA LEU A 81 3.03 -14.87 17.40
C LEU A 81 2.57 -16.31 17.69
N GLU A 82 1.87 -16.53 18.80
CA GLU A 82 1.44 -17.88 19.27
C GLU A 82 2.63 -18.83 19.48
N ILE A 83 3.74 -18.30 20.02
CA ILE A 83 4.95 -19.09 20.35
C ILE A 83 5.06 -19.34 21.85
N THR A 84 5.81 -20.39 22.22
CA THR A 84 5.96 -20.80 23.61
C THR A 84 6.67 -19.75 24.45
N LEU A 85 6.02 -19.32 25.53
CA LEU A 85 6.65 -18.51 26.57
C LEU A 85 7.42 -19.41 27.53
N THR A 86 8.68 -19.09 27.78
CA THR A 86 9.58 -19.79 28.70
C THR A 86 10.18 -18.81 29.72
N GLY A 87 11.12 -19.23 30.51
CA GLY A 87 11.84 -18.37 31.46
C GLY A 87 13.35 -18.56 31.37
N LYS A 88 14.10 -17.45 31.44
CA LYS A 88 15.57 -17.45 31.47
C LYS A 88 16.07 -16.93 32.82
N ASP A 89 17.08 -17.60 33.36
CA ASP A 89 17.78 -17.13 34.56
C ASP A 89 18.59 -15.87 34.21
N CYS A 90 18.34 -14.79 34.91
CA CYS A 90 18.92 -13.48 34.64
C CYS A 90 19.55 -12.82 35.90
N GLY A 91 19.64 -13.57 37.02
CA GLY A 91 20.13 -13.08 38.28
C GLY A 91 19.05 -12.55 39.23
N LEU A 92 17.78 -12.68 38.89
CA LEU A 92 16.63 -12.44 39.76
C LEU A 92 16.22 -13.70 40.51
N GLU A 93 15.41 -13.58 41.57
CA GLU A 93 14.84 -14.70 42.27
C GLU A 93 13.91 -15.52 41.38
N GLU A 94 13.13 -14.84 40.51
CA GLU A 94 12.28 -15.44 39.49
C GLU A 94 12.94 -15.37 38.12
N ARG A 95 12.65 -16.34 37.25
CA ARG A 95 13.12 -16.36 35.88
C ARG A 95 12.41 -15.26 35.07
N ALA A 96 13.18 -14.48 34.33
CA ALA A 96 12.60 -13.50 33.40
C ALA A 96 11.80 -14.20 32.32
N PRO A 97 10.57 -13.75 32.02
CA PRO A 97 9.81 -14.21 30.85
C PRO A 97 10.67 -14.11 29.58
N MET A 98 10.67 -15.17 28.77
CA MET A 98 11.46 -15.23 27.54
C MET A 98 10.71 -16.02 26.48
N CYS A 99 10.75 -15.55 25.24
CA CYS A 99 10.44 -16.34 24.06
C CYS A 99 11.51 -16.10 22.99
N GLY A 100 11.57 -16.95 21.98
CA GLY A 100 12.59 -16.81 20.96
C GLY A 100 12.22 -17.51 19.66
N VAL A 101 12.78 -17.02 18.56
CA VAL A 101 12.61 -17.54 17.21
C VAL A 101 13.97 -17.85 16.59
N PRO A 102 14.09 -18.89 15.75
CA PRO A 102 15.33 -19.15 15.02
C PRO A 102 15.65 -17.99 14.08
N PHE A 103 16.92 -17.55 14.03
CA PHE A 103 17.29 -16.37 13.24
C PHE A 103 16.98 -16.51 11.75
N HIS A 104 17.11 -17.71 11.20
CA HIS A 104 16.86 -18.00 9.79
C HIS A 104 15.36 -17.97 9.43
N ALA A 105 14.46 -18.01 10.42
CA ALA A 105 13.01 -17.93 10.24
C ALA A 105 12.45 -16.60 10.77
N ALA A 106 13.28 -15.68 11.25
CA ALA A 106 12.86 -14.48 11.96
C ALA A 106 11.97 -13.56 11.11
N GLU A 107 12.25 -13.42 9.81
CA GLU A 107 11.50 -12.55 8.90
C GLU A 107 9.99 -12.87 8.90
N THR A 108 9.61 -14.14 8.90
CA THR A 108 8.20 -14.55 8.96
C THR A 108 7.52 -14.08 10.25
N TYR A 109 8.22 -14.12 11.37
CA TYR A 109 7.68 -13.67 12.65
C TYR A 109 7.66 -12.15 12.77
N ILE A 110 8.69 -11.48 12.24
CA ILE A 110 8.74 -10.01 12.17
C ILE A 110 7.56 -9.50 11.34
N ASN A 111 7.30 -10.06 10.17
CA ASN A 111 6.19 -9.65 9.31
C ASN A 111 4.84 -9.77 10.02
N ARG A 112 4.59 -10.86 10.75
CA ARG A 112 3.35 -11.02 11.54
C ARG A 112 3.18 -9.96 12.62
N LEU A 113 4.26 -9.47 13.23
CA LEU A 113 4.21 -8.37 14.19
C LEU A 113 3.96 -7.03 13.49
N ILE A 114 4.63 -6.80 12.36
CA ILE A 114 4.48 -5.59 11.55
C ILE A 114 3.03 -5.44 11.03
N GLU A 115 2.43 -6.52 10.52
CA GLU A 115 1.02 -6.55 10.07
C GLU A 115 0.04 -6.17 11.19
N LYS A 116 0.41 -6.41 12.45
CA LYS A 116 -0.35 -6.02 13.64
C LYS A 116 0.00 -4.61 14.15
N GLY A 117 0.87 -3.88 13.45
CA GLY A 117 1.25 -2.51 13.75
C GLY A 117 2.37 -2.35 14.79
N TYR A 118 3.08 -3.42 15.15
CA TYR A 118 4.24 -3.34 16.03
C TYR A 118 5.49 -2.91 15.26
N LYS A 119 6.40 -2.20 15.93
CA LYS A 119 7.76 -1.95 15.45
C LYS A 119 8.70 -3.00 16.02
N VAL A 120 9.66 -3.47 15.23
CA VAL A 120 10.62 -4.49 15.64
C VAL A 120 12.04 -3.97 15.46
N ALA A 121 12.81 -3.91 16.55
CA ALA A 121 14.23 -3.57 16.53
C ALA A 121 15.07 -4.84 16.43
N ILE A 122 15.89 -4.96 15.41
CA ILE A 122 16.76 -6.11 15.16
C ILE A 122 18.15 -5.81 15.73
N CYS A 123 18.53 -6.51 16.79
CA CYS A 123 19.82 -6.38 17.46
C CYS A 123 20.72 -7.56 17.09
N GLU A 124 21.79 -7.28 16.34
CA GLU A 124 22.74 -8.27 15.83
C GLU A 124 24.08 -8.24 16.57
N GLN A 125 24.81 -9.36 16.49
CA GLN A 125 26.18 -9.47 16.96
C GLN A 125 27.09 -8.83 15.91
N VAL A 126 27.73 -7.70 16.26
CA VAL A 126 28.64 -6.95 15.36
C VAL A 126 30.11 -7.34 15.55
N GLU A 127 30.42 -8.22 16.49
CA GLU A 127 31.76 -8.73 16.78
C GLU A 127 31.82 -10.25 16.59
N ASP A 128 32.94 -10.74 16.03
CA ASP A 128 33.18 -12.18 15.89
C ASP A 128 33.28 -12.86 17.28
N PRO A 129 32.38 -13.79 17.61
CA PRO A 129 32.42 -14.48 18.90
C PRO A 129 33.75 -15.16 19.22
N LYS A 130 34.54 -15.57 18.22
CA LYS A 130 35.84 -16.19 18.37
C LYS A 130 36.95 -15.21 18.78
N LYS A 131 36.75 -13.89 18.51
CA LYS A 131 37.71 -12.82 18.80
C LYS A 131 37.32 -11.99 20.02
N ALA A 132 36.10 -12.10 20.51
CA ALA A 132 35.58 -11.34 21.64
C ALA A 132 36.28 -11.71 22.95
N LYS A 133 36.84 -10.72 23.68
CA LYS A 133 37.37 -10.85 25.03
C LYS A 133 36.28 -10.50 26.05
N GLY A 134 35.24 -11.31 26.17
CA GLY A 134 34.12 -11.07 27.08
C GLY A 134 32.76 -11.25 26.41
N LEU A 135 31.80 -10.37 26.71
CA LEU A 135 30.49 -10.34 25.99
C LEU A 135 30.69 -9.86 24.56
N VAL A 136 30.16 -10.61 23.60
CA VAL A 136 30.12 -10.21 22.18
C VAL A 136 29.31 -8.92 22.05
N LYS A 137 29.85 -7.89 21.41
CA LYS A 137 29.18 -6.62 21.18
C LYS A 137 27.94 -6.81 20.29
N ARG A 138 26.85 -6.17 20.67
CA ARG A 138 25.59 -6.17 19.93
C ARG A 138 25.11 -4.77 19.71
N GLU A 139 24.53 -4.53 18.53
CA GLU A 139 23.96 -3.23 18.18
C GLU A 139 22.66 -3.45 17.40
N VAL A 140 21.73 -2.49 17.54
CA VAL A 140 20.54 -2.46 16.70
C VAL A 140 20.95 -2.01 15.30
N VAL A 141 20.85 -2.95 14.37
CA VAL A 141 21.25 -2.73 12.96
C VAL A 141 20.13 -2.21 12.11
N ARG A 142 18.88 -2.43 12.53
CA ARG A 142 17.69 -2.00 11.78
C ARG A 142 16.45 -2.02 12.68
N ILE A 143 15.53 -1.07 12.42
CA ILE A 143 14.16 -1.09 12.93
C ILE A 143 13.22 -1.37 11.75
N VAL A 144 12.39 -2.40 11.87
CA VAL A 144 11.38 -2.75 10.88
C VAL A 144 10.04 -2.23 11.33
N THR A 145 9.36 -1.49 10.45
CA THR A 145 8.02 -0.92 10.66
C THR A 145 7.14 -1.22 9.45
N PRO A 146 5.82 -1.02 9.51
CA PRO A 146 4.93 -1.30 8.37
C PRO A 146 5.37 -0.64 7.05
N GLY A 147 5.83 0.62 7.10
CA GLY A 147 6.28 1.37 5.93
C GLY A 147 7.73 1.12 5.53
N THR A 148 8.51 0.38 6.34
CA THR A 148 9.95 0.18 6.12
C THR A 148 10.35 -1.29 5.91
N THR A 149 9.40 -2.20 5.74
CA THR A 149 9.71 -3.60 5.41
C THR A 149 10.29 -3.73 4.00
N LEU A 150 11.30 -4.61 3.85
CA LEU A 150 11.97 -4.92 2.57
C LEU A 150 11.76 -6.38 2.15
N ASP A 151 11.09 -7.17 3.01
CA ASP A 151 10.91 -8.59 2.74
C ASP A 151 9.95 -8.81 1.58
N ALA A 152 10.48 -9.41 0.50
CA ALA A 152 9.71 -9.71 -0.70
C ALA A 152 8.55 -10.69 -0.47
N MET A 153 8.62 -11.53 0.57
CA MET A 153 7.56 -12.50 0.87
C MET A 153 6.33 -11.87 1.54
N SER A 154 6.52 -10.74 2.22
CA SER A 154 5.43 -10.00 2.90
C SER A 154 4.80 -8.93 2.02
N LEU A 155 5.48 -8.52 0.94
CA LEU A 155 5.04 -7.45 0.06
C LEU A 155 4.27 -7.98 -1.14
N ASP A 156 3.10 -7.38 -1.43
CA ASP A 156 2.41 -7.59 -2.69
C ASP A 156 3.27 -7.04 -3.84
N GLU A 157 3.58 -7.89 -4.81
CA GLU A 157 4.41 -7.50 -5.97
C GLU A 157 3.76 -6.41 -6.82
N SER A 158 2.43 -6.37 -6.85
CA SER A 158 1.63 -5.43 -7.65
C SER A 158 1.29 -4.13 -6.91
N LYS A 159 1.77 -3.95 -5.67
CA LYS A 159 1.52 -2.75 -4.84
C LYS A 159 2.81 -2.12 -4.36
N ASN A 160 2.81 -0.79 -4.26
CA ASN A 160 3.83 -0.05 -3.53
C ASN A 160 3.59 -0.15 -2.02
N ASN A 161 4.67 -0.08 -1.25
CA ASN A 161 4.61 -0.01 0.21
C ASN A 161 4.98 1.40 0.68
N TYR A 162 3.99 2.28 0.69
CA TYR A 162 4.24 3.68 1.01
C TYR A 162 4.36 3.95 2.50
N LEU A 163 5.38 4.73 2.85
CA LEU A 163 5.53 5.48 4.09
C LEU A 163 5.19 6.94 3.80
N MET A 164 4.30 7.55 4.58
CA MET A 164 3.92 8.95 4.43
C MET A 164 4.32 9.76 5.67
N SER A 165 4.99 10.90 5.46
CA SER A 165 5.26 11.89 6.49
C SER A 165 4.31 13.06 6.33
N ILE A 166 3.63 13.45 7.40
CA ILE A 166 2.67 14.55 7.40
C ILE A 166 3.08 15.56 8.47
N VAL A 167 3.22 16.80 8.07
CA VAL A 167 3.40 17.92 8.99
C VAL A 167 2.22 18.88 8.86
N SER A 168 1.57 19.20 9.98
CA SER A 168 0.50 20.19 10.06
C SER A 168 1.07 21.48 10.65
N ILE A 169 0.93 22.60 9.93
CA ILE A 169 1.36 23.94 10.35
C ILE A 169 0.19 24.89 10.12
N GLY A 170 -0.55 25.21 11.16
CA GLY A 170 -1.81 25.95 11.02
C GLY A 170 -2.81 25.18 10.16
N ASP A 171 -3.32 25.82 9.09
CA ASP A 171 -4.27 25.22 8.15
C ASP A 171 -3.60 24.54 6.93
N HIS A 172 -2.26 24.49 6.91
CA HIS A 172 -1.48 23.88 5.82
C HIS A 172 -0.89 22.55 6.22
N PHE A 173 -0.81 21.63 5.24
CA PHE A 173 -0.25 20.30 5.42
C PHE A 173 0.87 20.08 4.41
N GLY A 174 2.08 19.83 4.93
CA GLY A 174 3.16 19.28 4.12
C GLY A 174 3.09 17.76 4.13
N CYS A 175 3.21 17.14 2.97
CA CYS A 175 3.19 15.69 2.81
C CYS A 175 4.40 15.22 2.02
N ALA A 176 5.11 14.22 2.55
CA ALA A 176 6.14 13.49 1.83
C ALA A 176 5.79 12.01 1.81
N ILE A 177 5.87 11.38 0.65
CA ILE A 177 5.50 9.98 0.42
C ILE A 177 6.69 9.26 -0.18
N ALA A 178 7.06 8.12 0.39
CA ALA A 178 8.14 7.32 -0.14
C ALA A 178 7.82 5.83 -0.13
N ASP A 179 8.32 5.12 -1.13
CA ASP A 179 8.42 3.67 -1.12
C ASP A 179 9.91 3.28 -1.09
N ILE A 180 10.36 2.80 0.05
CA ILE A 180 11.76 2.41 0.23
C ILE A 180 12.16 1.17 -0.58
N THR A 181 11.19 0.40 -1.06
CA THR A 181 11.45 -0.81 -1.86
C THR A 181 11.71 -0.50 -3.32
N THR A 182 11.24 0.65 -3.84
CA THR A 182 11.44 1.12 -5.22
C THR A 182 12.32 2.34 -5.30
N GLY A 183 12.47 3.08 -4.19
CA GLY A 183 13.20 4.35 -4.13
C GLY A 183 12.40 5.55 -4.65
N ASP A 184 11.10 5.42 -4.85
CA ASP A 184 10.24 6.54 -5.21
C ASP A 184 10.00 7.47 -4.01
N CYS A 185 10.11 8.78 -4.25
CA CYS A 185 9.86 9.79 -3.24
C CYS A 185 9.14 11.00 -3.87
N PHE A 186 8.06 11.41 -3.24
CA PHE A 186 7.21 12.52 -3.69
C PHE A 186 6.96 13.48 -2.54
N LEU A 187 6.71 14.75 -2.87
CA LEU A 187 6.24 15.73 -1.90
C LEU A 187 5.14 16.62 -2.49
N THR A 188 4.26 17.07 -1.63
CA THR A 188 3.19 18.02 -1.96
C THR A 188 2.79 18.85 -0.75
N GLU A 189 2.07 19.94 -1.00
CA GLU A 189 1.44 20.78 0.02
C GLU A 189 -0.06 20.88 -0.22
N LEU A 190 -0.82 20.89 0.86
CA LEU A 190 -2.28 20.88 0.84
C LEU A 190 -2.82 21.91 1.83
N ASP A 191 -3.92 22.54 1.45
CA ASP A 191 -4.54 23.66 2.14
C ASP A 191 -5.80 23.26 2.96
N LYS A 192 -6.21 22.00 2.91
CA LYS A 192 -7.43 21.52 3.58
C LYS A 192 -7.29 20.09 4.06
N PRO A 193 -7.88 19.74 5.23
CA PRO A 193 -7.91 18.37 5.74
C PRO A 193 -8.55 17.38 4.75
N GLN A 194 -9.56 17.80 3.99
CA GLN A 194 -10.22 16.93 3.01
C GLN A 194 -9.28 16.53 1.86
N LYS A 195 -8.49 17.48 1.34
CA LYS A 195 -7.48 17.17 0.31
C LYS A 195 -6.40 16.21 0.85
N LEU A 196 -6.06 16.36 2.13
CA LEU A 196 -5.13 15.45 2.80
C LEU A 196 -5.71 14.03 2.90
N LEU A 197 -6.98 13.90 3.28
CA LEU A 197 -7.66 12.60 3.30
C LEU A 197 -7.74 11.97 1.91
N ASP A 198 -7.96 12.76 0.88
CA ASP A 198 -7.95 12.26 -0.51
C ASP A 198 -6.57 11.73 -0.91
N GLU A 199 -5.47 12.39 -0.52
CA GLU A 199 -4.11 11.90 -0.75
C GLU A 199 -3.78 10.66 0.09
N ILE A 200 -4.18 10.60 1.36
CA ILE A 200 -4.03 9.40 2.19
C ILE A 200 -4.78 8.21 1.55
N ASN A 201 -6.01 8.41 1.11
CA ASN A 201 -6.79 7.37 0.43
C ASN A 201 -6.21 6.98 -0.94
N LYS A 202 -5.55 7.90 -1.63
CA LYS A 202 -4.91 7.67 -2.92
C LYS A 202 -3.69 6.77 -2.79
N PHE A 203 -2.78 7.07 -1.87
CA PHE A 203 -1.56 6.30 -1.66
C PHE A 203 -1.75 5.10 -0.75
N THR A 204 -2.78 5.12 0.11
CA THR A 204 -3.03 4.07 1.13
C THR A 204 -1.73 3.61 1.79
N PRO A 205 -1.00 4.53 2.47
CA PRO A 205 0.30 4.20 3.04
C PRO A 205 0.15 3.11 4.12
N ALA A 206 1.14 2.24 4.23
CA ALA A 206 1.19 1.27 5.32
C ALA A 206 1.45 1.95 6.68
N GLU A 207 2.13 3.09 6.63
CA GLU A 207 2.53 3.84 7.81
C GLU A 207 2.49 5.35 7.54
N ILE A 208 1.99 6.09 8.53
CA ILE A 208 2.05 7.56 8.58
C ILE A 208 2.88 7.96 9.79
N ILE A 209 3.89 8.81 9.58
CA ILE A 209 4.60 9.52 10.63
C ILE A 209 4.14 10.99 10.62
N CYS A 210 3.92 11.58 11.78
CA CYS A 210 3.35 12.92 11.84
C CYS A 210 3.82 13.71 13.09
N ASN A 211 3.63 15.02 13.05
CA ASN A 211 3.76 15.86 14.24
C ASN A 211 2.46 15.83 15.07
N ASP A 212 2.54 16.26 16.35
CA ASP A 212 1.38 16.27 17.26
C ASP A 212 0.22 17.13 16.73
N ALA A 213 0.52 18.20 15.98
CA ALA A 213 -0.50 19.09 15.43
C ALA A 213 -1.43 18.36 14.42
N PHE A 214 -0.93 17.34 13.71
CA PHE A 214 -1.76 16.52 12.83
C PHE A 214 -2.84 15.76 13.59
N LEU A 215 -2.57 15.26 14.79
CA LEU A 215 -3.56 14.56 15.61
C LEU A 215 -4.73 15.46 16.04
N LEU A 216 -4.54 16.79 15.98
CA LEU A 216 -5.52 17.81 16.32
C LEU A 216 -6.18 18.44 15.07
N SER A 217 -5.81 18.03 13.87
CA SER A 217 -6.25 18.63 12.60
C SER A 217 -7.69 18.32 12.18
N GLY A 218 -8.41 17.52 12.96
CA GLY A 218 -9.77 17.05 12.62
C GLY A 218 -9.82 15.82 11.69
N VAL A 219 -8.66 15.25 11.34
CA VAL A 219 -8.59 13.96 10.64
C VAL A 219 -8.82 12.84 11.67
N ASP A 220 -9.77 11.96 11.38
CA ASP A 220 -10.07 10.82 12.25
C ASP A 220 -9.00 9.72 12.10
N VAL A 221 -8.05 9.71 13.03
CA VAL A 221 -6.93 8.74 13.05
C VAL A 221 -7.41 7.32 13.35
N GLU A 222 -8.48 7.16 14.14
CA GLU A 222 -9.03 5.84 14.45
C GLU A 222 -9.73 5.23 13.21
N ASP A 223 -10.36 6.06 12.37
CA ASP A 223 -10.89 5.61 11.07
C ASP A 223 -9.75 5.16 10.13
N LEU A 224 -8.64 5.88 10.08
CA LEU A 224 -7.47 5.48 9.29
C LEU A 224 -6.93 4.11 9.73
N LYS A 225 -6.85 3.85 11.03
CA LYS A 225 -6.40 2.57 11.59
C LYS A 225 -7.43 1.46 11.36
N GLY A 226 -8.69 1.71 11.69
CA GLY A 226 -9.74 0.68 11.68
C GLY A 226 -10.18 0.30 10.27
N ARG A 227 -10.38 1.26 9.39
CA ARG A 227 -10.92 1.05 8.05
C ARG A 227 -9.84 0.80 7.00
N LEU A 228 -8.73 1.54 7.05
CA LEU A 228 -7.65 1.45 6.07
C LEU A 228 -6.47 0.59 6.54
N GLY A 229 -6.40 0.24 7.83
CA GLY A 229 -5.28 -0.52 8.39
C GLY A 229 -3.97 0.27 8.45
N ILE A 230 -4.02 1.60 8.40
CA ILE A 230 -2.85 2.48 8.37
C ILE A 230 -2.31 2.66 9.79
N CYS A 231 -1.03 2.38 10.01
CA CYS A 231 -0.37 2.68 11.28
C CYS A 231 0.04 4.16 11.33
N VAL A 232 -0.37 4.88 12.39
CA VAL A 232 -0.07 6.30 12.56
C VAL A 232 0.80 6.49 13.81
N PHE A 233 1.97 7.11 13.64
CA PHE A 233 2.93 7.38 14.71
C PHE A 233 3.25 8.88 14.78
N ALA A 234 3.00 9.48 15.92
CA ALA A 234 3.50 10.82 16.23
C ALA A 234 4.98 10.72 16.60
N LEU A 235 5.81 11.58 16.00
CA LEU A 235 7.23 11.66 16.28
C LEU A 235 7.55 12.87 17.15
N ASP A 236 8.69 12.81 17.82
CA ASP A 236 9.19 13.92 18.62
C ASP A 236 9.34 15.21 17.79
N PRO A 237 9.11 16.41 18.36
CA PRO A 237 9.13 17.68 17.62
C PRO A 237 10.45 17.98 16.89
N TRP A 238 11.58 17.44 17.34
CA TRP A 238 12.89 17.67 16.71
C TRP A 238 13.00 17.09 15.31
N TYR A 239 12.21 16.04 14.96
CA TYR A 239 12.15 15.50 13.60
C TYR A 239 11.63 16.54 12.59
N PHE A 240 10.82 17.48 13.04
CA PHE A 240 10.18 18.51 12.24
C PHE A 240 10.85 19.88 12.36
N ASP A 241 12.10 19.92 12.85
CA ASP A 241 12.90 21.15 12.87
C ASP A 241 13.30 21.54 11.44
N ASP A 242 12.91 22.74 11.00
CA ASP A 242 13.10 23.20 9.62
C ASP A 242 14.57 23.19 9.20
N GLN A 243 15.47 23.68 10.05
CA GLN A 243 16.90 23.77 9.71
C GLN A 243 17.51 22.37 9.60
N LEU A 244 17.15 21.46 10.51
CA LEU A 244 17.60 20.07 10.48
C LEU A 244 17.07 19.34 9.26
N CYS A 245 15.80 19.53 8.91
CA CYS A 245 15.16 18.95 7.72
C CYS A 245 15.85 19.41 6.44
N GLN A 246 16.03 20.71 6.24
CA GLN A 246 16.74 21.26 5.09
C GLN A 246 18.17 20.75 4.98
N LYS A 247 18.91 20.71 6.10
CA LYS A 247 20.27 20.18 6.16
C LYS A 247 20.31 18.72 5.75
N THR A 248 19.40 17.90 6.29
CA THR A 248 19.32 16.47 6.01
C THR A 248 19.08 16.18 4.53
N LEU A 249 18.19 16.95 3.89
CA LEU A 249 17.91 16.81 2.45
C LEU A 249 19.09 17.25 1.59
N LYS A 250 19.75 18.40 1.91
CA LYS A 250 20.95 18.87 1.20
C LYS A 250 22.09 17.86 1.27
N GLU A 251 22.32 17.29 2.44
CA GLU A 251 23.34 16.25 2.63
C GLU A 251 23.01 14.95 1.88
N HIS A 252 21.74 14.52 1.90
CA HIS A 252 21.32 13.28 1.25
C HIS A 252 21.41 13.36 -0.27
N PHE A 253 20.91 14.45 -0.87
CA PHE A 253 20.92 14.63 -2.32
C PHE A 253 22.19 15.29 -2.86
N HIS A 254 23.18 15.60 -1.99
CA HIS A 254 24.42 16.24 -2.36
C HIS A 254 24.25 17.57 -3.11
N VAL A 255 23.29 18.39 -2.69
CA VAL A 255 22.97 19.68 -3.31
C VAL A 255 23.28 20.87 -2.38
N GLY A 256 23.68 21.98 -2.95
CA GLY A 256 23.95 23.20 -2.17
C GLY A 256 22.67 23.92 -1.72
N ASN A 257 21.62 23.86 -2.54
CA ASN A 257 20.29 24.41 -2.24
C ASN A 257 19.19 23.43 -2.70
N LEU A 258 17.96 23.62 -2.20
CA LEU A 258 16.81 22.77 -2.52
C LEU A 258 16.08 23.18 -3.79
N GLU A 259 16.34 24.39 -4.30
CA GLU A 259 15.83 24.86 -5.61
C GLU A 259 16.32 23.96 -6.76
N GLY A 260 17.57 23.46 -6.67
CA GLY A 260 18.12 22.52 -7.64
C GLY A 260 17.38 21.18 -7.75
N LEU A 261 16.58 20.84 -6.74
CA LEU A 261 15.68 19.68 -6.72
C LEU A 261 14.26 20.03 -7.18
N GLY A 262 13.96 21.31 -7.46
CA GLY A 262 12.63 21.78 -7.80
C GLY A 262 11.64 21.82 -6.64
N ILE A 263 12.13 21.83 -5.40
CA ILE A 263 11.30 21.79 -4.18
C ILE A 263 11.42 23.07 -3.32
N GLY A 264 12.15 24.08 -3.78
CA GLY A 264 12.41 25.29 -3.02
C GLY A 264 11.18 26.07 -2.57
N ASP A 265 10.06 25.94 -3.25
CA ASP A 265 8.80 26.65 -3.00
C ASP A 265 7.84 25.87 -2.05
N TYR A 266 8.30 24.74 -1.48
CA TYR A 266 7.46 23.84 -0.68
C TYR A 266 7.91 23.83 0.79
N ASP A 267 7.58 24.87 1.58
CA ASP A 267 8.05 25.06 2.94
C ASP A 267 7.68 23.89 3.88
N SER A 268 6.39 23.59 3.98
CA SER A 268 5.89 22.47 4.81
C SER A 268 6.23 21.11 4.20
N GLY A 269 6.28 21.01 2.88
CA GLY A 269 6.71 19.82 2.14
C GLY A 269 8.17 19.46 2.39
N ILE A 270 9.06 20.46 2.50
CA ILE A 270 10.46 20.29 2.87
C ILE A 270 10.58 19.73 4.28
N ILE A 271 9.84 20.27 5.24
CA ILE A 271 9.85 19.78 6.63
C ILE A 271 9.35 18.31 6.67
N ALA A 272 8.24 18.00 6.00
CA ALA A 272 7.73 16.64 5.93
C ALA A 272 8.73 15.67 5.29
N SER A 273 9.41 16.10 4.21
CA SER A 273 10.44 15.30 3.53
C SER A 273 11.68 15.10 4.39
N GLY A 274 12.13 16.16 5.07
CA GLY A 274 13.26 16.07 5.98
C GLY A 274 13.00 15.12 7.15
N ALA A 275 11.82 15.20 7.76
CA ALA A 275 11.37 14.27 8.80
C ALA A 275 11.33 12.81 8.30
N LEU A 276 10.83 12.59 7.08
CA LEU A 276 10.84 11.29 6.44
C LEU A 276 12.26 10.71 6.32
N PHE A 277 13.21 11.49 5.80
CA PHE A 277 14.59 11.04 5.64
C PHE A 277 15.32 10.85 6.97
N LEU A 278 15.03 11.67 7.98
CA LEU A 278 15.54 11.48 9.35
C LEU A 278 15.04 10.15 9.92
N TYR A 279 13.74 9.89 9.83
CA TYR A 279 13.12 8.65 10.28
C TYR A 279 13.69 7.43 9.55
N LEU A 280 13.85 7.50 8.24
CA LEU A 280 14.43 6.41 7.44
C LEU A 280 15.91 6.16 7.79
N LYS A 281 16.71 7.19 7.99
CA LYS A 281 18.10 7.05 8.42
C LYS A 281 18.22 6.40 9.79
N GLU A 282 17.33 6.76 10.72
CA GLU A 282 17.33 6.19 12.06
C GLU A 282 16.84 4.73 12.08
N THR A 283 15.79 4.43 11.33
CA THR A 283 15.22 3.06 11.27
C THR A 283 16.07 2.11 10.44
N GLN A 284 16.60 2.54 9.29
CA GLN A 284 17.33 1.67 8.39
C GLN A 284 18.84 1.62 8.67
N LYS A 285 19.40 2.60 9.36
CA LYS A 285 20.85 2.70 9.70
C LYS A 285 21.77 2.61 8.47
N THR A 286 21.27 2.99 7.28
CA THR A 286 21.98 2.92 5.99
C THR A 286 21.94 4.25 5.25
N ALA A 287 22.76 4.38 4.21
CA ALA A 287 22.89 5.62 3.43
C ALA A 287 21.69 5.94 2.51
N LEU A 288 20.75 5.02 2.30
CA LEU A 288 19.56 5.18 1.44
C LEU A 288 19.88 5.63 0.00
N SER A 289 21.01 5.19 -0.56
CA SER A 289 21.51 5.66 -1.85
C SER A 289 20.56 5.43 -3.04
N HIS A 290 19.65 4.46 -2.95
CA HIS A 290 18.63 4.19 -3.95
C HIS A 290 17.49 5.22 -3.95
N MET A 291 17.34 6.01 -2.89
CA MET A 291 16.43 7.15 -2.85
C MET A 291 17.13 8.37 -3.48
N ALA A 292 17.38 8.29 -4.79
CA ALA A 292 18.23 9.21 -5.52
C ALA A 292 17.52 10.49 -5.98
N SER A 293 16.20 10.56 -5.89
CA SER A 293 15.42 11.73 -6.33
C SER A 293 14.17 11.93 -5.49
N ILE A 294 13.80 13.20 -5.32
CA ILE A 294 12.51 13.61 -4.76
C ILE A 294 11.76 14.43 -5.80
N ARG A 295 10.47 14.20 -5.97
CA ARG A 295 9.66 14.86 -6.99
C ARG A 295 8.52 15.61 -6.35
N PRO A 296 8.45 16.94 -6.57
CA PRO A 296 7.25 17.68 -6.23
C PRO A 296 6.11 17.27 -7.18
N TYR A 297 4.92 17.12 -6.65
CA TYR A 297 3.74 16.93 -7.47
C TYR A 297 2.60 17.83 -7.01
N SER A 298 1.82 18.30 -7.98
CA SER A 298 0.57 18.97 -7.71
C SER A 298 -0.58 17.99 -7.88
N ALA A 299 -1.40 17.85 -6.83
CA ALA A 299 -2.62 17.04 -6.91
C ALA A 299 -3.54 17.53 -8.05
N GLU A 300 -3.41 18.81 -8.44
CA GLU A 300 -4.20 19.44 -9.51
C GLU A 300 -3.83 18.97 -10.93
N LYS A 301 -2.71 18.25 -11.11
CA LYS A 301 -2.34 17.67 -12.41
C LYS A 301 -3.06 16.38 -12.74
N TYR A 302 -3.76 15.81 -11.78
CA TYR A 302 -4.48 14.56 -11.93
C TYR A 302 -5.96 14.73 -11.65
N MET A 303 -6.77 13.90 -12.29
CA MET A 303 -8.20 13.82 -12.01
C MET A 303 -8.42 13.37 -10.58
N LEU A 304 -9.14 14.17 -9.80
CA LEU A 304 -9.45 13.84 -8.42
C LEU A 304 -10.60 12.83 -8.38
N ILE A 305 -10.35 11.74 -7.66
CA ILE A 305 -11.35 10.70 -7.39
C ILE A 305 -11.33 10.48 -5.89
N ASP A 306 -12.40 10.84 -5.20
CA ASP A 306 -12.51 10.64 -3.75
C ASP A 306 -12.57 9.16 -3.36
N SER A 307 -12.40 8.86 -2.07
CA SER A 307 -12.36 7.48 -1.55
C SER A 307 -13.65 6.71 -1.84
N SER A 308 -14.81 7.38 -1.72
CA SER A 308 -16.11 6.78 -2.02
C SER A 308 -16.23 6.43 -3.50
N SER A 309 -15.78 7.31 -4.39
CA SER A 309 -15.81 7.07 -5.83
C SER A 309 -14.85 5.98 -6.28
N ARG A 310 -13.64 5.91 -5.71
CA ARG A 310 -12.69 4.81 -5.97
C ARG A 310 -13.31 3.46 -5.64
N ARG A 311 -13.94 3.35 -4.47
CA ARG A 311 -14.64 2.16 -4.00
C ARG A 311 -15.85 1.84 -4.85
N ASN A 312 -16.71 2.82 -5.13
CA ASN A 312 -17.95 2.64 -5.89
C ASN A 312 -17.71 2.24 -7.35
N LEU A 313 -16.62 2.68 -7.95
CA LEU A 313 -16.20 2.31 -9.31
C LEU A 313 -15.38 1.03 -9.34
N GLU A 314 -15.02 0.45 -8.20
CA GLU A 314 -14.23 -0.77 -8.09
C GLU A 314 -12.97 -0.72 -8.97
N LEU A 315 -12.18 0.35 -8.80
CA LEU A 315 -11.06 0.64 -9.69
C LEU A 315 -9.94 -0.42 -9.57
N VAL A 316 -9.56 -0.78 -8.36
CA VAL A 316 -8.42 -1.68 -8.09
C VAL A 316 -8.80 -2.98 -7.40
N GLU A 317 -9.93 -2.98 -6.69
CA GLU A 317 -10.48 -4.13 -5.97
C GLU A 317 -12.01 -4.04 -5.88
N THR A 318 -12.68 -5.17 -5.65
CA THR A 318 -14.13 -5.23 -5.48
C THR A 318 -14.55 -4.74 -4.09
N MET A 319 -15.75 -4.15 -4.00
CA MET A 319 -16.27 -3.59 -2.73
C MET A 319 -16.48 -4.65 -1.64
N ARG A 320 -16.97 -5.84 -2.02
CA ARG A 320 -17.38 -6.88 -1.05
C ARG A 320 -16.22 -7.78 -0.64
N GLU A 321 -15.49 -8.31 -1.61
CA GLU A 321 -14.50 -9.36 -1.38
C GLU A 321 -13.07 -8.80 -1.31
N LYS A 322 -12.89 -7.51 -1.60
CA LYS A 322 -11.58 -6.84 -1.69
C LYS A 322 -10.58 -7.60 -2.56
N GLN A 323 -11.09 -8.19 -3.65
CA GLN A 323 -10.30 -8.95 -4.62
C GLN A 323 -10.04 -8.13 -5.88
N LYS A 324 -8.90 -8.38 -6.53
CA LYS A 324 -8.56 -7.76 -7.82
C LYS A 324 -9.53 -8.22 -8.93
N ARG A 325 -9.91 -9.50 -8.95
CA ARG A 325 -10.85 -10.05 -9.95
C ARG A 325 -12.21 -9.37 -9.82
N GLY A 326 -12.70 -8.81 -10.92
CA GLY A 326 -13.94 -8.04 -10.97
C GLY A 326 -13.74 -6.54 -10.83
N SER A 327 -12.51 -6.03 -10.70
CA SER A 327 -12.16 -4.60 -10.73
C SER A 327 -11.78 -4.14 -12.15
N LEU A 328 -11.70 -2.80 -12.35
CA LEU A 328 -11.16 -2.24 -13.60
C LEU A 328 -9.71 -2.68 -13.84
N LEU A 329 -8.88 -2.62 -12.79
CA LEU A 329 -7.47 -3.03 -12.87
C LEU A 329 -7.34 -4.49 -13.32
N TRP A 330 -8.21 -5.39 -12.89
CA TRP A 330 -8.18 -6.79 -13.34
C TRP A 330 -8.37 -6.94 -14.86
N VAL A 331 -9.22 -6.10 -15.46
CA VAL A 331 -9.43 -6.10 -16.91
C VAL A 331 -8.19 -5.62 -17.65
N LEU A 332 -7.60 -4.50 -17.17
CA LEU A 332 -6.51 -3.80 -17.84
C LEU A 332 -5.14 -4.44 -17.61
N ASP A 333 -4.95 -5.11 -16.47
CA ASP A 333 -3.65 -5.65 -16.09
C ASP A 333 -3.38 -7.01 -16.72
N LYS A 334 -2.61 -6.95 -17.79
CA LYS A 334 -1.96 -8.07 -18.46
C LYS A 334 -0.46 -7.83 -18.57
N THR A 335 0.09 -7.03 -17.66
CA THR A 335 1.52 -6.78 -17.58
C THR A 335 2.31 -8.06 -17.33
N LYS A 336 3.58 -8.05 -17.69
CA LYS A 336 4.51 -9.17 -17.55
C LYS A 336 5.46 -9.00 -16.36
N THR A 337 5.64 -7.77 -15.91
CA THR A 337 6.55 -7.40 -14.83
C THR A 337 5.79 -6.84 -13.63
N ALA A 338 6.32 -7.04 -12.44
CA ALA A 338 5.77 -6.44 -11.20
C ALA A 338 5.81 -4.91 -11.25
N MET A 339 6.88 -4.34 -11.82
CA MET A 339 7.04 -2.89 -12.03
C MET A 339 5.93 -2.34 -12.94
N GLY A 340 5.62 -3.04 -14.04
CA GLY A 340 4.52 -2.68 -14.94
C GLY A 340 3.16 -2.71 -14.22
N ALA A 341 2.92 -3.74 -13.40
CA ALA A 341 1.67 -3.85 -12.63
C ALA A 341 1.49 -2.68 -11.65
N ARG A 342 2.55 -2.28 -10.92
CA ARG A 342 2.53 -1.11 -10.02
C ARG A 342 2.29 0.19 -10.80
N THR A 343 2.96 0.36 -11.94
CA THR A 343 2.81 1.55 -12.78
C THR A 343 1.41 1.64 -13.37
N LEU A 344 0.82 0.54 -13.84
CA LEU A 344 -0.55 0.50 -14.34
C LEU A 344 -1.57 0.83 -13.23
N ARG A 345 -1.37 0.28 -12.03
CA ARG A 345 -2.17 0.63 -10.86
C ARG A 345 -2.13 2.12 -10.58
N SER A 346 -0.94 2.72 -10.58
CA SER A 346 -0.76 4.17 -10.41
C SER A 346 -1.50 4.97 -11.50
N TYR A 347 -1.49 4.53 -12.76
CA TYR A 347 -2.24 5.20 -13.83
C TYR A 347 -3.75 5.16 -13.62
N VAL A 348 -4.28 4.03 -13.13
CA VAL A 348 -5.71 3.89 -12.80
C VAL A 348 -6.10 4.78 -11.61
N GLU A 349 -5.23 4.89 -10.62
CA GLU A 349 -5.45 5.70 -9.41
C GLU A 349 -5.23 7.20 -9.64
N GLN A 350 -4.46 7.57 -10.68
CA GLN A 350 -4.06 8.94 -10.99
C GLN A 350 -4.27 9.25 -12.50
N PRO A 351 -5.53 9.32 -12.99
CA PRO A 351 -5.80 9.67 -14.38
C PRO A 351 -5.35 11.11 -14.68
N LEU A 352 -4.88 11.35 -15.88
CA LEU A 352 -4.38 12.66 -16.31
C LEU A 352 -5.53 13.64 -16.62
N ILE A 353 -5.25 14.92 -16.45
CA ILE A 353 -6.12 16.03 -16.93
C ILE A 353 -5.48 16.85 -18.05
N ASP A 354 -4.23 16.58 -18.36
CA ASP A 354 -3.52 17.20 -19.47
C ASP A 354 -3.81 16.45 -20.77
N ALA A 355 -4.51 17.11 -21.68
CA ALA A 355 -4.92 16.52 -22.95
C ALA A 355 -3.73 16.11 -23.83
N GLU A 356 -2.63 16.87 -23.79
CA GLU A 356 -1.43 16.56 -24.58
C GLU A 356 -0.74 15.29 -24.09
N GLU A 357 -0.61 15.13 -22.77
CA GLU A 357 -0.02 13.93 -22.20
C GLU A 357 -0.93 12.69 -22.41
N ILE A 358 -2.25 12.86 -22.38
CA ILE A 358 -3.20 11.79 -22.72
C ILE A 358 -3.02 11.36 -24.18
N GLU A 359 -2.94 12.32 -25.11
CA GLU A 359 -2.76 12.05 -26.55
C GLU A 359 -1.42 11.36 -26.84
N LYS A 360 -0.33 11.71 -26.12
CA LYS A 360 0.96 11.01 -26.23
C LYS A 360 0.82 9.52 -25.84
N ARG A 361 0.08 9.22 -24.76
CA ARG A 361 -0.19 7.83 -24.35
C ARG A 361 -1.04 7.09 -25.38
N LEU A 362 -2.11 7.73 -25.87
CA LEU A 362 -2.98 7.15 -26.89
C LEU A 362 -2.25 6.87 -28.20
N GLY A 363 -1.33 7.75 -28.60
CA GLY A 363 -0.49 7.55 -29.80
C GLY A 363 0.48 6.38 -29.66
N ALA A 364 1.08 6.19 -28.50
CA ALA A 364 1.91 5.01 -28.22
C ALA A 364 1.10 3.71 -28.27
N LEU A 365 -0.10 3.76 -27.68
CA LEU A 365 -1.00 2.61 -27.65
C LEU A 365 -1.51 2.23 -29.05
N GLU A 366 -1.82 3.24 -29.87
CA GLU A 366 -2.26 3.03 -31.27
C GLU A 366 -1.18 2.33 -32.07
N GLU A 367 0.06 2.79 -32.04
CA GLU A 367 1.15 2.19 -32.79
C GLU A 367 1.44 0.75 -32.33
N LEU A 368 1.39 0.45 -31.01
CA LEU A 368 1.51 -0.90 -30.49
C LEU A 368 0.33 -1.81 -30.89
N ASN A 369 -0.85 -1.25 -31.10
CA ASN A 369 -2.02 -1.99 -31.56
C ASN A 369 -1.99 -2.25 -33.07
N GLU A 370 -1.38 -1.35 -33.85
CA GLU A 370 -1.14 -1.53 -35.30
C GLU A 370 -0.02 -2.53 -35.59
N LYS A 371 0.92 -2.74 -34.65
CA LYS A 371 2.06 -3.66 -34.76
C LYS A 371 1.97 -4.78 -33.72
N PRO A 372 0.99 -5.72 -33.88
CA PRO A 372 0.73 -6.74 -32.86
C PRO A 372 1.86 -7.78 -32.74
N MET A 373 2.63 -8.02 -33.78
CA MET A 373 3.73 -9.00 -33.75
C MET A 373 4.90 -8.47 -32.93
N GLU A 374 5.29 -7.24 -33.18
CA GLU A 374 6.35 -6.52 -32.45
C GLU A 374 5.95 -6.30 -30.98
N ARG A 375 4.70 -5.93 -30.72
CA ARG A 375 4.16 -5.85 -29.35
C ARG A 375 4.28 -7.19 -28.62
N ASP A 376 3.87 -8.28 -29.24
CA ASP A 376 3.88 -9.59 -28.60
C ASP A 376 5.32 -10.09 -28.41
N GLU A 377 6.24 -9.78 -29.32
CA GLU A 377 7.67 -10.03 -29.17
C GLU A 377 8.25 -9.25 -27.97
N ILE A 378 7.94 -7.94 -27.83
CA ILE A 378 8.30 -7.15 -26.66
C ILE A 378 7.79 -7.83 -25.37
N ARG A 379 6.55 -8.31 -25.37
CA ARG A 379 5.96 -8.99 -24.21
C ARG A 379 6.66 -10.29 -23.84
N GLU A 380 7.17 -11.02 -24.81
CA GLU A 380 7.97 -12.23 -24.55
C GLU A 380 9.33 -11.87 -23.91
N TYR A 381 9.98 -10.79 -24.37
CA TYR A 381 11.22 -10.32 -23.75
C TYR A 381 11.00 -9.70 -22.36
N LEU A 382 9.85 -9.12 -22.07
CA LEU A 382 9.48 -8.61 -20.74
C LEU A 382 9.24 -9.74 -19.73
N ASN A 383 8.80 -10.92 -20.17
CA ASN A 383 8.38 -12.01 -19.28
C ASN A 383 9.49 -12.54 -18.34
N PRO A 384 10.76 -12.67 -18.73
CA PRO A 384 11.83 -13.10 -17.85
C PRO A 384 12.46 -11.96 -17.03
N ILE A 385 11.98 -10.72 -17.16
CA ILE A 385 12.50 -9.59 -16.40
C ILE A 385 11.95 -9.60 -14.98
N TYR A 386 12.85 -9.73 -14.02
CA TYR A 386 12.55 -9.62 -12.60
C TYR A 386 12.29 -8.16 -12.17
N ASP A 387 11.86 -7.96 -10.95
CA ASP A 387 11.62 -6.64 -10.38
C ASP A 387 12.93 -5.85 -10.16
N LEU A 388 13.35 -5.12 -11.17
CA LEU A 388 14.60 -4.35 -11.16
C LEU A 388 14.58 -3.25 -10.08
N GLU A 389 13.43 -2.64 -9.81
CA GLU A 389 13.29 -1.60 -8.77
C GLU A 389 13.56 -2.18 -7.37
N ARG A 390 12.93 -3.31 -7.03
CA ARG A 390 13.14 -3.96 -5.73
C ARG A 390 14.51 -4.64 -5.64
N LEU A 391 15.04 -5.14 -6.75
CA LEU A 391 16.38 -5.71 -6.78
C LEU A 391 17.46 -4.66 -6.53
N ILE A 392 17.40 -3.50 -7.17
CA ILE A 392 18.40 -2.44 -6.94
C ILE A 392 18.31 -1.87 -5.51
N SER A 393 17.12 -1.81 -4.93
CA SER A 393 16.95 -1.43 -3.52
C SER A 393 17.64 -2.44 -2.59
N ARG A 394 17.45 -3.75 -2.80
CA ARG A 394 18.15 -4.80 -2.01
C ARG A 394 19.68 -4.73 -2.18
N ILE A 395 20.14 -4.42 -3.37
CA ILE A 395 21.58 -4.21 -3.65
C ILE A 395 22.08 -3.03 -2.83
N SER A 396 21.38 -1.90 -2.84
CA SER A 396 21.74 -0.68 -2.11
C SER A 396 21.70 -0.87 -0.58
N TYR A 397 20.77 -1.68 -0.08
CA TYR A 397 20.68 -2.08 1.34
C TYR A 397 21.69 -3.16 1.74
N LYS A 398 22.50 -3.62 0.80
CA LYS A 398 23.48 -4.71 1.01
C LYS A 398 22.86 -6.03 1.46
N SER A 399 21.54 -6.19 1.27
CA SER A 399 20.78 -7.40 1.58
C SER A 399 20.67 -8.38 0.42
N ALA A 400 21.01 -7.95 -0.81
CA ALA A 400 21.02 -8.80 -1.99
C ALA A 400 22.00 -9.96 -1.85
N ASN A 401 21.57 -11.16 -2.23
CA ASN A 401 22.37 -12.37 -2.28
C ASN A 401 22.95 -12.61 -3.69
N PRO A 402 23.88 -13.55 -3.88
CA PRO A 402 24.48 -13.81 -5.19
C PRO A 402 23.46 -14.19 -6.30
N ARG A 403 22.39 -14.91 -5.97
CA ARG A 403 21.32 -15.27 -6.92
C ARG A 403 20.52 -14.04 -7.38
N ASP A 404 20.34 -13.06 -6.49
CA ASP A 404 19.70 -11.80 -6.85
C ASP A 404 20.48 -11.07 -7.95
N LEU A 405 21.81 -11.05 -7.87
CA LEU A 405 22.65 -10.44 -8.91
C LEU A 405 22.60 -11.22 -10.23
N VAL A 406 22.56 -12.56 -10.18
CA VAL A 406 22.40 -13.39 -11.39
C VAL A 406 21.03 -13.16 -12.04
N SER A 407 19.95 -13.10 -11.25
CA SER A 407 18.61 -12.78 -11.74
C SER A 407 18.54 -11.38 -12.32
N PHE A 408 19.26 -10.43 -11.70
CA PHE A 408 19.41 -9.07 -12.20
C PHE A 408 20.10 -9.04 -13.57
N ALA A 409 21.23 -9.73 -13.73
CA ALA A 409 21.93 -9.82 -15.00
C ALA A 409 21.07 -10.48 -16.08
N SER A 410 20.34 -11.57 -15.76
CA SER A 410 19.44 -12.23 -16.70
C SER A 410 18.31 -11.31 -17.18
N SER A 411 17.84 -10.41 -16.30
CA SER A 411 16.84 -9.40 -16.68
C SER A 411 17.43 -8.35 -17.63
N LEU A 412 18.66 -7.89 -17.36
CA LEU A 412 19.32 -6.89 -18.20
C LEU A 412 19.68 -7.43 -19.60
N GLU A 413 19.93 -8.73 -19.74
CA GLU A 413 20.22 -9.37 -21.03
C GLU A 413 19.06 -9.26 -22.03
N MET A 414 17.84 -9.01 -21.55
CA MET A 414 16.66 -8.82 -22.42
C MET A 414 16.58 -7.41 -23.02
N LEU A 415 17.19 -6.41 -22.36
CA LEU A 415 17.06 -5.01 -22.75
C LEU A 415 17.55 -4.69 -24.16
N PRO A 416 18.69 -5.21 -24.66
CA PRO A 416 19.12 -4.99 -26.04
C PRO A 416 18.10 -5.44 -27.08
N TYR A 417 17.44 -6.59 -26.86
CA TYR A 417 16.42 -7.12 -27.77
C TYR A 417 15.17 -6.22 -27.77
N ILE A 418 14.70 -5.80 -26.59
CA ILE A 418 13.59 -4.86 -26.48
C ILE A 418 13.91 -3.55 -27.20
N LYS A 419 15.11 -3.00 -27.01
CA LYS A 419 15.55 -1.78 -27.70
C LYS A 419 15.59 -1.92 -29.21
N GLN A 420 16.00 -3.07 -29.72
CA GLN A 420 16.03 -3.37 -31.15
C GLN A 420 14.63 -3.32 -31.75
N VAL A 421 13.65 -3.96 -31.11
CA VAL A 421 12.26 -3.95 -31.55
C VAL A 421 11.67 -2.54 -31.43
N LEU A 422 11.93 -1.82 -30.31
CA LEU A 422 11.45 -0.45 -30.10
C LEU A 422 11.99 0.56 -31.14
N ALA A 423 13.13 0.32 -31.75
CA ALA A 423 13.68 1.19 -32.77
C ALA A 423 12.79 1.29 -34.04
N GLU A 424 11.85 0.37 -34.24
CA GLU A 424 10.89 0.37 -35.34
C GLU A 424 9.67 1.28 -35.10
N PHE A 425 9.49 1.74 -33.83
CA PHE A 425 8.37 2.58 -33.44
C PHE A 425 8.71 4.07 -33.56
N LYS A 426 7.70 4.90 -33.91
CA LYS A 426 7.84 6.33 -34.20
C LYS A 426 7.11 7.24 -33.21
N SER A 427 6.22 6.69 -32.41
CA SER A 427 5.50 7.44 -31.38
C SER A 427 6.52 8.17 -30.47
N PRO A 428 6.32 9.49 -30.21
CA PRO A 428 7.24 10.26 -29.37
C PRO A 428 7.45 9.64 -27.99
N LEU A 429 6.41 9.04 -27.41
CA LEU A 429 6.50 8.41 -26.11
C LEU A 429 7.30 7.11 -26.15
N LEU A 430 7.10 6.25 -27.16
CA LEU A 430 7.87 5.01 -27.32
C LEU A 430 9.33 5.30 -27.66
N THR A 431 9.59 6.33 -28.48
CA THR A 431 10.95 6.80 -28.76
C THR A 431 11.65 7.25 -27.48
N LYS A 432 10.96 8.04 -26.63
CA LYS A 432 11.51 8.46 -25.35
C LYS A 432 11.76 7.29 -24.41
N ILE A 433 10.85 6.32 -24.33
CA ILE A 433 11.04 5.09 -23.56
C ILE A 433 12.30 4.33 -24.05
N ASN A 434 12.50 4.24 -25.35
CA ASN A 434 13.69 3.61 -25.93
C ASN A 434 14.99 4.37 -25.59
N GLU A 435 14.96 5.71 -25.60
CA GLU A 435 16.10 6.55 -25.19
C GLU A 435 16.39 6.42 -23.68
N ASP A 436 15.37 6.36 -22.84
CA ASP A 436 15.49 6.25 -21.39
C ASP A 436 15.94 4.86 -20.93
N MET A 437 15.78 3.85 -21.76
CA MET A 437 16.20 2.47 -21.53
C MET A 437 17.69 2.30 -21.86
N ASP A 438 18.54 2.27 -20.84
CA ASP A 438 19.97 1.93 -20.97
C ASP A 438 20.12 0.39 -21.02
N PRO A 439 20.80 -0.21 -21.97
CA PRO A 439 20.99 -1.65 -22.05
C PRO A 439 21.85 -2.23 -20.92
N LEU A 440 22.60 -1.40 -20.16
CA LEU A 440 23.39 -1.77 -18.98
C LEU A 440 24.33 -2.97 -19.22
N THR A 441 24.90 -3.06 -20.42
CA THR A 441 25.75 -4.19 -20.84
C THR A 441 27.06 -4.30 -20.05
N ASP A 442 27.54 -3.18 -19.54
CA ASP A 442 28.70 -3.09 -18.65
C ASP A 442 28.41 -3.79 -17.32
N ILE A 443 27.25 -3.54 -16.72
CA ILE A 443 26.80 -4.18 -15.47
C ILE A 443 26.55 -5.68 -15.69
N THR A 444 25.86 -6.03 -16.77
CA THR A 444 25.62 -7.43 -17.14
C THR A 444 26.96 -8.18 -17.28
N SER A 445 27.91 -7.60 -18.00
CA SER A 445 29.24 -8.18 -18.18
C SER A 445 30.02 -8.32 -16.88
N LEU A 446 29.94 -7.31 -15.99
CA LEU A 446 30.54 -7.36 -14.66
C LEU A 446 30.03 -8.57 -13.88
N ILE A 447 28.71 -8.71 -13.78
CA ILE A 447 28.08 -9.79 -12.99
C ILE A 447 28.40 -11.17 -13.61
N ARG A 448 28.24 -11.33 -14.94
CA ARG A 448 28.48 -12.61 -15.63
C ARG A 448 29.94 -13.05 -15.61
N ASN A 449 30.89 -12.12 -15.65
CA ASN A 449 32.30 -12.45 -15.57
C ASN A 449 32.76 -12.78 -14.15
N SER A 450 32.09 -12.24 -13.13
CA SER A 450 32.51 -12.35 -11.74
C SER A 450 31.77 -13.41 -10.92
N ILE A 451 30.47 -13.65 -11.17
CA ILE A 451 29.63 -14.55 -10.39
C ILE A 451 29.33 -15.82 -11.19
N THR A 452 29.27 -16.96 -10.51
CA THR A 452 28.89 -18.25 -11.12
C THR A 452 27.42 -18.24 -11.56
N ASP A 453 27.05 -19.09 -12.54
CA ASP A 453 25.68 -19.10 -13.08
C ASP A 453 24.64 -19.62 -12.08
N ASP A 454 25.03 -20.53 -11.17
CA ASP A 454 24.17 -21.05 -10.07
C ASP A 454 24.88 -20.91 -8.72
N PRO A 455 24.94 -19.70 -8.15
CA PRO A 455 25.59 -19.48 -6.87
C PRO A 455 24.73 -20.03 -5.71
N PRO A 456 25.35 -20.36 -4.57
CA PRO A 456 24.62 -20.77 -3.38
C PRO A 456 23.75 -19.64 -2.83
N LEU A 457 22.70 -19.98 -2.09
CA LEU A 457 21.85 -19.00 -1.39
C LEU A 457 22.60 -18.34 -0.23
N ALA A 458 23.30 -19.13 0.56
CA ALA A 458 24.05 -18.62 1.69
C ALA A 458 25.49 -18.26 1.30
N GLN A 459 25.86 -17.03 1.54
CA GLN A 459 27.21 -16.51 1.24
C GLN A 459 28.32 -17.31 1.95
N LYS A 460 28.00 -17.96 3.07
CA LYS A 460 28.92 -18.81 3.86
C LYS A 460 29.25 -20.16 3.21
N ASP A 461 28.52 -20.57 2.19
CA ASP A 461 28.72 -21.87 1.54
C ASP A 461 29.84 -21.85 0.51
N GLY A 462 30.32 -20.67 0.12
CA GLY A 462 31.37 -20.45 -0.87
C GLY A 462 30.97 -20.86 -2.28
N GLY A 463 31.87 -20.69 -3.26
CA GLY A 463 31.58 -21.00 -4.66
C GLY A 463 30.78 -19.93 -5.36
N ILE A 464 30.88 -18.68 -4.92
CA ILE A 464 30.18 -17.52 -5.46
C ILE A 464 30.88 -16.97 -6.70
N ILE A 465 32.20 -16.84 -6.63
CA ILE A 465 33.03 -16.20 -7.66
C ILE A 465 33.35 -17.18 -8.78
N ARG A 466 33.22 -16.72 -10.02
CA ARG A 466 33.53 -17.50 -11.23
C ARG A 466 35.03 -17.84 -11.29
N GLU A 467 35.35 -19.03 -11.79
CA GLU A 467 36.71 -19.44 -12.06
C GLU A 467 37.36 -18.51 -13.10
N GLY A 468 38.61 -18.09 -12.84
CA GLY A 468 39.35 -17.14 -13.70
C GLY A 468 39.10 -15.68 -13.41
N TYR A 469 38.17 -15.33 -12.49
CA TYR A 469 37.93 -13.91 -12.13
C TYR A 469 39.02 -13.37 -11.19
N ASN A 470 39.46 -14.17 -10.24
CA ASN A 470 40.50 -13.79 -9.27
C ASN A 470 41.52 -14.95 -9.03
N GLU A 471 42.80 -14.66 -9.24
CA GLU A 471 43.86 -15.67 -9.13
C GLU A 471 43.99 -16.28 -7.72
N ASP A 472 43.81 -15.48 -6.67
CA ASP A 472 43.88 -15.96 -5.28
C ASP A 472 42.69 -16.87 -4.91
N VAL A 473 41.50 -16.55 -5.39
CA VAL A 473 40.31 -17.43 -5.25
C VAL A 473 40.59 -18.79 -5.89
N ASP A 474 41.12 -18.79 -7.11
CA ASP A 474 41.40 -20.01 -7.85
C ASP A 474 42.52 -20.83 -7.18
N LYS A 475 43.51 -20.15 -6.59
CA LYS A 475 44.60 -20.77 -5.83
C LYS A 475 44.04 -21.44 -4.56
N PHE A 476 43.24 -20.74 -3.77
CA PHE A 476 42.62 -21.33 -2.58
C PHE A 476 41.66 -22.47 -2.90
N ARG A 477 40.93 -22.37 -4.02
CA ARG A 477 40.01 -23.43 -4.49
C ARG A 477 40.78 -24.69 -4.90
N ARG A 478 41.92 -24.53 -5.60
CA ARG A 478 42.83 -25.63 -5.94
C ARG A 478 43.44 -26.25 -4.68
N SER A 479 43.90 -25.45 -3.74
CA SER A 479 44.46 -25.96 -2.47
C SER A 479 43.43 -26.78 -1.69
N ARG A 480 42.13 -26.41 -1.71
CA ARG A 480 41.04 -27.19 -1.12
C ARG A 480 40.80 -28.53 -1.86
N THR A 481 40.88 -28.52 -3.18
CA THR A 481 40.67 -29.74 -3.98
C THR A 481 41.84 -30.70 -3.81
N ASP A 482 43.08 -30.17 -3.89
CA ASP A 482 44.29 -30.96 -3.64
C ASP A 482 44.35 -31.45 -2.22
N GLY A 483 43.89 -30.69 -1.24
CA GLY A 483 43.77 -31.12 0.15
C GLY A 483 42.90 -32.36 0.33
N LYS A 484 41.79 -32.47 -0.36
CA LYS A 484 40.96 -33.70 -0.35
C LYS A 484 41.69 -34.89 -0.96
N LYS A 485 42.47 -34.66 -2.01
CA LYS A 485 43.30 -35.68 -2.64
C LYS A 485 44.39 -36.13 -1.65
N TRP A 486 45.09 -35.20 -1.00
CA TRP A 486 46.10 -35.50 0.01
C TRP A 486 45.57 -36.27 1.19
N LEU A 487 44.37 -35.95 1.69
CA LEU A 487 43.67 -36.71 2.72
C LEU A 487 43.37 -38.13 2.25
N SER A 488 42.95 -38.33 1.00
CA SER A 488 42.68 -39.66 0.45
C SER A 488 43.96 -40.45 0.24
N GLU A 489 45.07 -39.80 -0.18
CA GLU A 489 46.42 -40.40 -0.28
C GLU A 489 46.99 -40.76 1.10
N LEU A 490 46.79 -39.90 2.11
CA LEU A 490 47.16 -40.17 3.47
C LEU A 490 46.35 -41.36 4.02
N GLU A 491 45.04 -41.40 3.77
CA GLU A 491 44.22 -42.55 4.21
C GLU A 491 44.68 -43.86 3.57
N ALA A 492 44.97 -43.86 2.28
CA ALA A 492 45.51 -45.07 1.59
C ALA A 492 46.87 -45.50 2.15
N ARG A 493 47.82 -44.54 2.31
CA ARG A 493 49.14 -44.82 2.89
C ARG A 493 49.09 -45.31 4.31
N GLU A 494 48.24 -44.71 5.15
CA GLU A 494 48.05 -45.15 6.53
C GLU A 494 47.36 -46.53 6.64
N ARG A 495 46.44 -46.86 5.73
CA ARG A 495 45.88 -48.23 5.63
C ARG A 495 46.96 -49.26 5.29
N GLU A 496 47.82 -48.94 4.35
CA GLU A 496 48.91 -49.83 3.96
C GLU A 496 49.94 -49.96 5.08
N ARG A 497 50.35 -48.85 5.70
CA ARG A 497 51.32 -48.83 6.80
C ARG A 497 50.82 -49.62 8.04
N THR A 498 49.60 -49.49 8.43
CA THR A 498 49.03 -50.07 9.63
C THR A 498 48.37 -51.43 9.42
N GLY A 499 48.06 -51.82 8.19
CA GLY A 499 47.29 -53.01 7.86
C GLY A 499 45.80 -52.94 8.29
N ILE A 500 45.33 -51.77 8.77
CA ILE A 500 43.96 -51.57 9.25
C ILE A 500 43.04 -51.31 8.08
N LYS A 501 42.36 -52.33 7.57
CA LYS A 501 41.49 -52.23 6.39
C LYS A 501 40.26 -51.31 6.58
N SER A 502 39.82 -51.13 7.82
CA SER A 502 38.66 -50.27 8.16
C SER A 502 39.02 -48.83 8.46
N LEU A 503 40.29 -48.43 8.41
CA LEU A 503 40.75 -47.07 8.67
C LEU A 503 40.11 -46.09 7.66
N LYS A 504 39.50 -45.00 8.16
CA LYS A 504 38.94 -43.92 7.38
C LYS A 504 39.25 -42.58 7.99
N ILE A 505 39.56 -41.59 7.19
CA ILE A 505 39.63 -40.20 7.63
C ILE A 505 38.22 -39.64 7.60
N LYS A 506 37.74 -39.15 8.73
CA LYS A 506 36.42 -38.50 8.84
C LYS A 506 36.54 -37.11 9.43
N TYR A 507 35.75 -36.19 8.92
CA TYR A 507 35.61 -34.83 9.43
C TYR A 507 34.46 -34.76 10.46
N ASN A 508 34.69 -34.06 11.54
CA ASN A 508 33.66 -33.72 12.52
C ASN A 508 33.76 -32.23 12.85
N ARG A 509 32.64 -31.53 12.82
CA ARG A 509 32.58 -30.07 13.00
C ARG A 509 33.17 -29.57 14.33
N VAL A 510 33.16 -30.42 15.40
CA VAL A 510 33.65 -30.05 16.72
C VAL A 510 35.13 -30.49 16.87
N PHE A 511 35.49 -31.65 16.31
CA PHE A 511 36.79 -32.30 16.54
C PHE A 511 37.71 -32.28 15.31
N GLY A 512 37.29 -31.73 14.16
CA GLY A 512 38.05 -31.70 12.93
C GLY A 512 38.23 -33.05 12.25
N TYR A 513 39.29 -33.18 11.46
CA TYR A 513 39.65 -34.46 10.83
C TYR A 513 40.25 -35.47 11.83
N SER A 514 39.89 -36.72 11.67
CA SER A 514 40.37 -37.82 12.53
C SER A 514 40.41 -39.12 11.77
N LEU A 515 41.37 -39.93 12.08
CA LEU A 515 41.50 -41.34 11.67
C LEU A 515 40.58 -42.18 12.52
N GLU A 516 39.52 -42.73 11.93
CA GLU A 516 38.55 -43.59 12.63
C GLU A 516 38.94 -45.07 12.43
N VAL A 517 39.22 -45.76 13.52
CA VAL A 517 39.57 -47.16 13.57
C VAL A 517 38.51 -47.92 14.35
N THR A 518 37.96 -48.98 13.78
CA THR A 518 36.99 -49.84 14.47
C THR A 518 37.63 -50.62 15.61
N ASN A 519 36.88 -50.86 16.67
CA ASN A 519 37.38 -51.57 17.90
C ASN A 519 38.04 -52.93 17.58
N THR A 520 37.68 -53.59 16.45
CA THR A 520 38.27 -54.86 16.01
C THR A 520 39.74 -54.74 15.65
N PHE A 521 40.26 -53.57 15.28
CA PHE A 521 41.64 -53.36 14.86
C PHE A 521 42.42 -52.45 15.82
N LYS A 522 41.96 -52.29 17.03
CA LYS A 522 42.56 -51.39 18.03
C LYS A 522 43.99 -51.76 18.39
N ASP A 523 44.30 -53.05 18.42
CA ASP A 523 45.63 -53.55 18.77
C ASP A 523 46.70 -53.32 17.66
N LEU A 524 46.24 -52.96 16.48
CA LEU A 524 47.13 -52.61 15.34
C LEU A 524 47.40 -51.09 15.23
N VAL A 525 46.90 -50.31 16.15
CA VAL A 525 47.08 -48.84 16.15
C VAL A 525 48.53 -48.52 16.54
N PRO A 526 49.32 -47.77 15.73
CA PRO A 526 50.66 -47.39 16.04
C PRO A 526 50.74 -46.42 17.23
N GLU A 527 51.92 -46.37 17.88
CA GLU A 527 52.18 -45.52 19.06
C GLU A 527 52.15 -44.01 18.72
N ASP A 528 52.37 -43.64 17.47
CA ASP A 528 52.32 -42.24 16.97
C ASP A 528 50.89 -41.71 16.80
N TYR A 529 49.85 -42.56 16.94
CA TYR A 529 48.48 -42.15 16.91
C TYR A 529 48.01 -41.62 18.27
N ILE A 530 47.62 -40.34 18.31
CA ILE A 530 47.12 -39.72 19.54
C ILE A 530 45.58 -39.91 19.55
N ARG A 531 45.07 -40.60 20.55
CA ARG A 531 43.64 -40.84 20.73
C ARG A 531 42.91 -39.54 21.09
N LYS A 532 41.89 -39.19 20.33
CA LYS A 532 41.08 -37.96 20.48
C LYS A 532 39.70 -38.23 21.05
N GLN A 533 39.06 -39.33 20.65
CA GLN A 533 37.71 -39.65 21.07
C GLN A 533 37.44 -41.15 20.98
N THR A 534 36.72 -41.69 21.97
CA THR A 534 36.20 -43.06 21.97
C THR A 534 34.71 -43.04 21.60
N LEU A 535 34.32 -43.83 20.60
CA LEU A 535 32.96 -44.05 20.16
C LEU A 535 32.51 -45.46 20.53
N THR A 536 31.21 -45.77 20.44
CA THR A 536 30.68 -47.09 20.79
C THR A 536 31.33 -48.25 20.01
N ASN A 537 31.62 -48.05 18.71
CA ASN A 537 32.13 -49.08 17.79
C ASN A 537 33.51 -48.74 17.15
N ALA A 538 34.13 -47.61 17.50
CA ALA A 538 35.38 -47.14 16.91
C ALA A 538 36.08 -46.18 17.86
N GLU A 539 37.37 -45.94 17.60
CA GLU A 539 38.13 -44.88 18.22
C GLU A 539 38.64 -43.89 17.16
N ARG A 540 38.74 -42.63 17.52
CA ARG A 540 39.26 -41.56 16.68
C ARG A 540 40.62 -41.14 17.15
N TYR A 541 41.56 -41.10 16.18
CA TYR A 541 42.94 -40.74 16.39
C TYR A 541 43.33 -39.55 15.49
N ILE A 542 44.40 -38.88 15.89
CA ILE A 542 45.08 -37.86 15.08
C ILE A 542 46.58 -38.20 14.98
N THR A 543 47.16 -37.80 13.85
CA THR A 543 48.61 -37.77 13.65
C THR A 543 49.05 -36.34 13.42
N GLN A 544 50.32 -36.01 13.60
CA GLN A 544 50.86 -34.67 13.35
C GLN A 544 50.63 -34.29 11.89
N GLU A 545 50.88 -35.21 10.96
CA GLU A 545 50.67 -34.98 9.52
C GLU A 545 49.20 -34.67 9.18
N LEU A 546 48.27 -35.44 9.78
CA LEU A 546 46.83 -35.15 9.59
C LEU A 546 46.45 -33.75 10.11
N LYS A 547 47.04 -33.36 11.25
CA LYS A 547 46.82 -32.05 11.82
C LYS A 547 47.35 -30.93 10.97
N ASP A 548 48.58 -31.09 10.42
CA ASP A 548 49.19 -30.10 9.52
C ASP A 548 48.37 -29.96 8.23
N LEU A 549 47.82 -31.06 7.68
CA LEU A 549 46.90 -31.04 6.55
C LEU A 549 45.57 -30.39 6.88
N GLU A 550 45.04 -30.66 8.08
CA GLU A 550 43.80 -30.00 8.58
C GLU A 550 43.97 -28.49 8.65
N ASP A 551 45.05 -27.99 9.26
CA ASP A 551 45.33 -26.57 9.41
C ASP A 551 45.50 -25.89 8.02
N LEU A 552 46.11 -26.59 7.06
CA LEU A 552 46.27 -26.13 5.69
C LEU A 552 44.91 -26.04 4.97
N ILE A 553 44.09 -27.08 5.04
CA ILE A 553 42.79 -27.17 4.34
C ILE A 553 41.78 -26.20 4.94
N LEU A 554 41.62 -26.18 6.25
CA LEU A 554 40.67 -25.28 6.93
C LEU A 554 41.12 -23.84 6.83
N GLY A 555 42.40 -23.56 6.96
CA GLY A 555 42.95 -22.21 6.75
C GLY A 555 42.78 -21.68 5.31
N ALA A 556 42.84 -22.56 4.31
CA ALA A 556 42.57 -22.19 2.92
C ALA A 556 41.04 -21.97 2.67
N GLU A 557 40.20 -22.77 3.32
CA GLU A 557 38.74 -22.67 3.20
C GLU A 557 38.19 -21.39 3.83
N ASP A 558 38.64 -21.06 5.05
CA ASP A 558 38.24 -19.80 5.70
C ASP A 558 38.70 -18.56 4.91
N LYS A 559 39.93 -18.60 4.35
CA LYS A 559 40.44 -17.53 3.49
C LYS A 559 39.69 -17.42 2.17
N LEU A 560 39.32 -18.55 1.57
CA LEU A 560 38.54 -18.61 0.34
C LEU A 560 37.19 -17.95 0.55
N TYR A 561 36.46 -18.32 1.59
CA TYR A 561 35.12 -17.77 1.84
C TYR A 561 35.17 -16.29 2.20
N ALA A 562 36.17 -15.84 2.96
CA ALA A 562 36.33 -14.44 3.30
C ALA A 562 36.61 -13.59 2.02
N LEU A 563 37.51 -14.09 1.13
CA LEU A 563 37.84 -13.41 -0.11
C LEU A 563 36.66 -13.41 -1.10
N GLU A 564 35.96 -14.54 -1.26
CA GLU A 564 34.75 -14.60 -2.10
C GLU A 564 33.66 -13.64 -1.61
N PHE A 565 33.51 -13.48 -0.28
CA PHE A 565 32.56 -12.52 0.30
C PHE A 565 32.97 -11.07 0.08
N GLU A 566 34.28 -10.76 0.20
CA GLU A 566 34.81 -9.42 -0.08
C GLU A 566 34.60 -9.05 -1.54
N LEU A 567 34.98 -9.90 -2.48
CA LEU A 567 34.79 -9.68 -3.91
C LEU A 567 33.31 -9.55 -4.29
N PHE A 568 32.45 -10.40 -3.73
CA PHE A 568 31.00 -10.29 -3.93
C PHE A 568 30.46 -8.94 -3.42
N SER A 569 30.94 -8.50 -2.25
CA SER A 569 30.52 -7.21 -1.69
C SER A 569 30.96 -6.04 -2.57
N ASP A 570 32.18 -6.09 -3.13
CA ASP A 570 32.71 -5.08 -4.05
C ASP A 570 31.90 -5.04 -5.36
N ILE A 571 31.56 -6.19 -5.94
CA ILE A 571 30.74 -6.29 -7.14
C ILE A 571 29.36 -5.70 -6.88
N ARG A 572 28.74 -6.08 -5.77
CA ARG A 572 27.44 -5.54 -5.36
C ARG A 572 27.48 -4.02 -5.20
N ASP A 573 28.52 -3.49 -4.55
CA ASP A 573 28.67 -2.06 -4.30
C ASP A 573 28.94 -1.30 -5.64
N GLN A 574 29.66 -1.90 -6.60
CA GLN A 574 29.83 -1.36 -7.96
C GLN A 574 28.48 -1.29 -8.71
N VAL A 575 27.64 -2.35 -8.64
CA VAL A 575 26.30 -2.32 -9.22
C VAL A 575 25.43 -1.26 -8.54
N GLY A 576 25.53 -1.14 -7.22
CA GLY A 576 24.80 -0.15 -6.41
C GLY A 576 25.18 1.29 -6.75
N ALA A 577 26.41 1.56 -7.22
CA ALA A 577 26.82 2.89 -7.64
C ALA A 577 26.06 3.39 -8.89
N GLU A 578 25.54 2.48 -9.71
CA GLU A 578 24.81 2.78 -10.95
C GLU A 578 23.28 2.89 -10.75
N VAL A 579 22.82 3.07 -9.51
CA VAL A 579 21.41 3.06 -9.14
C VAL A 579 20.53 3.97 -9.99
N VAL A 580 20.98 5.17 -10.33
CA VAL A 580 20.22 6.16 -11.12
C VAL A 580 19.95 5.67 -12.54
N ARG A 581 20.97 5.10 -13.21
CA ARG A 581 20.84 4.50 -14.55
C ARG A 581 19.86 3.34 -14.54
N ILE A 582 19.97 2.46 -13.52
CA ILE A 582 19.14 1.28 -13.35
C ILE A 582 17.68 1.68 -13.10
N GLN A 583 17.44 2.64 -12.20
CA GLN A 583 16.08 3.12 -11.92
C GLN A 583 15.42 3.79 -13.13
N ARG A 584 16.17 4.57 -13.91
CA ARG A 584 15.66 5.16 -15.16
C ARG A 584 15.23 4.08 -16.14
N THR A 585 16.05 3.06 -16.33
CA THR A 585 15.76 1.90 -17.19
C THR A 585 14.57 1.10 -16.66
N ALA A 586 14.50 0.83 -15.37
CA ALA A 586 13.38 0.12 -14.76
C ALA A 586 12.03 0.83 -14.99
N LYS A 587 11.99 2.17 -14.85
CA LYS A 587 10.81 3.00 -15.16
C LYS A 587 10.43 2.96 -16.64
N ALA A 588 11.41 2.95 -17.54
CA ALA A 588 11.17 2.81 -18.98
C ALA A 588 10.57 1.43 -19.32
N VAL A 589 11.11 0.36 -18.73
CA VAL A 589 10.59 -1.02 -18.86
C VAL A 589 9.17 -1.12 -18.32
N ALA A 590 8.90 -0.56 -17.14
CA ALA A 590 7.59 -0.55 -16.50
C ALA A 590 6.54 0.17 -17.35
N ALA A 591 6.89 1.35 -17.88
CA ALA A 591 6.00 2.11 -18.77
C ALA A 591 5.71 1.36 -20.07
N LEU A 592 6.72 0.74 -20.70
CA LEU A 592 6.54 -0.07 -21.88
C LEU A 592 5.59 -1.25 -21.64
N ASP A 593 5.74 -1.95 -20.52
CA ASP A 593 4.91 -3.08 -20.15
C ASP A 593 3.43 -2.66 -19.95
N VAL A 594 3.19 -1.47 -19.38
CA VAL A 594 1.84 -0.90 -19.27
C VAL A 594 1.23 -0.69 -20.65
N PHE A 595 1.92 -0.03 -21.59
CA PHE A 595 1.38 0.22 -22.92
C PHE A 595 1.19 -1.08 -23.71
N ALA A 596 2.11 -2.04 -23.60
CA ALA A 596 1.96 -3.35 -24.21
C ALA A 596 0.76 -4.15 -23.62
N SER A 597 0.49 -4.02 -22.32
CA SER A 597 -0.69 -4.56 -21.64
C SER A 597 -1.98 -3.94 -22.17
N LEU A 598 -2.06 -2.60 -22.18
CA LEU A 598 -3.24 -1.85 -22.62
C LEU A 598 -3.54 -2.13 -24.12
N ALA A 599 -2.53 -2.22 -24.97
CA ALA A 599 -2.69 -2.55 -26.38
C ALA A 599 -3.25 -3.97 -26.58
N LEU A 600 -2.72 -4.94 -25.82
CA LEU A 600 -3.24 -6.31 -25.86
C LEU A 600 -4.72 -6.37 -25.42
N VAL A 601 -5.06 -5.66 -24.34
CA VAL A 601 -6.43 -5.59 -23.81
C VAL A 601 -7.36 -4.93 -24.82
N ALA A 602 -6.93 -3.85 -25.45
CA ALA A 602 -7.69 -3.14 -26.49
C ALA A 602 -8.00 -4.05 -27.69
N GLN A 603 -7.02 -4.79 -28.17
CA GLN A 603 -7.20 -5.74 -29.26
C GLN A 603 -8.15 -6.87 -28.88
N ARG A 604 -7.95 -7.50 -27.73
CA ARG A 604 -8.75 -8.66 -27.29
C ARG A 604 -10.22 -8.33 -27.05
N ASN A 605 -10.48 -7.11 -26.55
CA ASN A 605 -11.82 -6.69 -26.11
C ASN A 605 -12.47 -5.72 -27.10
N ASN A 606 -11.88 -5.52 -28.28
CA ASN A 606 -12.38 -4.57 -29.29
C ASN A 606 -12.64 -3.18 -28.71
N PHE A 607 -11.65 -2.65 -27.98
CA PHE A 607 -11.69 -1.26 -27.50
C PHE A 607 -11.20 -0.33 -28.60
N VAL A 608 -11.76 0.88 -28.64
CA VAL A 608 -11.45 1.88 -29.66
C VAL A 608 -10.69 3.06 -29.08
N ARG A 609 -9.88 3.71 -29.90
CA ARG A 609 -9.20 4.95 -29.53
C ARG A 609 -10.21 6.07 -29.28
N PRO A 610 -10.28 6.66 -28.07
CA PRO A 610 -11.11 7.83 -27.83
C PRO A 610 -10.47 9.08 -28.47
N LYS A 611 -11.32 10.05 -28.86
CA LYS A 611 -10.89 11.41 -29.16
C LYS A 611 -10.96 12.24 -27.88
N ILE A 612 -9.90 12.97 -27.56
CA ILE A 612 -9.86 13.85 -26.40
C ILE A 612 -10.19 15.28 -26.83
N ASN A 613 -11.00 15.98 -26.03
CA ASN A 613 -11.35 17.36 -26.27
C ASN A 613 -11.37 18.19 -24.97
N GLU A 614 -11.20 19.48 -25.10
CA GLU A 614 -11.27 20.46 -24.01
C GLU A 614 -12.62 21.18 -23.90
N THR A 615 -13.55 20.88 -24.82
CA THR A 615 -14.88 21.50 -24.84
C THR A 615 -15.83 21.00 -23.78
N GLY A 616 -15.45 19.91 -23.08
CA GLY A 616 -16.25 19.26 -22.07
C GLY A 616 -17.35 18.34 -22.61
N LEU A 617 -17.38 18.11 -23.94
CA LEU A 617 -18.34 17.17 -24.56
C LEU A 617 -17.96 15.72 -24.22
N ILE A 618 -18.90 14.93 -23.74
CA ILE A 618 -18.81 13.47 -23.61
C ILE A 618 -19.85 12.86 -24.56
N ASP A 619 -19.38 12.26 -25.67
CA ASP A 619 -20.20 11.54 -26.63
C ASP A 619 -19.64 10.14 -26.83
N ILE A 620 -20.35 9.15 -26.29
CA ILE A 620 -19.99 7.74 -26.32
C ILE A 620 -21.06 7.01 -27.12
N ARG A 621 -20.67 6.27 -28.15
CA ARG A 621 -21.56 5.46 -28.97
C ARG A 621 -21.37 3.97 -28.68
N ASN A 622 -22.47 3.29 -28.39
CA ASN A 622 -22.47 1.87 -28.04
C ASN A 622 -21.44 1.52 -26.96
N GLY A 623 -21.37 2.35 -25.90
CA GLY A 623 -20.50 2.11 -24.76
C GLY A 623 -20.85 0.79 -24.06
N ARG A 624 -19.84 0.07 -23.57
CA ARG A 624 -19.95 -1.18 -22.85
C ARG A 624 -19.27 -1.06 -21.49
N HIS A 625 -19.71 -1.82 -20.51
CA HIS A 625 -19.08 -1.80 -19.19
C HIS A 625 -17.85 -2.71 -19.20
N PRO A 626 -16.63 -2.18 -19.02
CA PRO A 626 -15.38 -2.94 -19.22
C PRO A 626 -15.29 -4.21 -18.37
N VAL A 627 -15.81 -4.16 -17.14
CA VAL A 627 -15.75 -5.29 -16.20
C VAL A 627 -16.91 -6.25 -16.39
N VAL A 628 -18.14 -5.72 -16.39
CA VAL A 628 -19.36 -6.56 -16.48
C VAL A 628 -19.37 -7.37 -17.76
N GLU A 629 -18.93 -6.77 -18.88
CA GLU A 629 -18.80 -7.48 -20.17
C GLU A 629 -17.91 -8.74 -20.08
N GLN A 630 -16.86 -8.70 -19.26
CA GLN A 630 -15.92 -9.82 -19.05
C GLN A 630 -16.43 -10.86 -18.03
N MET A 631 -17.43 -10.50 -17.24
CA MET A 631 -18.00 -11.37 -16.19
C MET A 631 -19.26 -12.12 -16.64
N ILE A 632 -19.88 -11.70 -17.73
CA ILE A 632 -21.06 -12.34 -18.30
C ILE A 632 -20.61 -13.55 -19.12
N GLU A 633 -21.00 -14.75 -18.71
CA GLU A 633 -20.62 -16.01 -19.38
C GLU A 633 -21.56 -16.43 -20.51
N ASN A 634 -22.87 -16.16 -20.42
CA ASN A 634 -23.90 -16.71 -21.29
C ASN A 634 -24.75 -15.69 -22.04
N ASP A 635 -24.59 -14.41 -21.80
CA ASP A 635 -25.35 -13.33 -22.43
C ASP A 635 -24.40 -12.31 -23.11
N MET A 636 -24.93 -11.61 -24.12
CA MET A 636 -24.20 -10.48 -24.70
C MET A 636 -24.49 -9.21 -23.90
N PHE A 637 -23.47 -8.40 -23.62
CA PHE A 637 -23.64 -7.10 -23.02
C PHE A 637 -24.41 -6.17 -23.94
N ILE A 638 -25.43 -5.47 -23.45
CA ILE A 638 -26.22 -4.52 -24.23
C ILE A 638 -25.56 -3.13 -24.19
N PRO A 639 -25.00 -2.66 -25.31
CA PRO A 639 -24.30 -1.39 -25.34
C PRO A 639 -25.27 -0.19 -25.27
N ASN A 640 -24.83 0.93 -24.72
CA ASN A 640 -25.62 2.15 -24.57
C ASN A 640 -24.85 3.39 -25.01
N ASP A 641 -25.59 4.37 -25.55
CA ASP A 641 -25.05 5.68 -25.89
C ASP A 641 -25.09 6.60 -24.69
N THR A 642 -24.09 7.48 -24.58
CA THR A 642 -24.07 8.58 -23.62
C THR A 642 -23.71 9.87 -24.31
N TYR A 643 -24.50 10.91 -24.06
CA TYR A 643 -24.22 12.24 -24.59
C TYR A 643 -24.45 13.29 -23.51
N LEU A 644 -23.37 13.96 -23.08
CA LEU A 644 -23.39 15.05 -22.10
C LEU A 644 -22.60 16.23 -22.64
N ASP A 645 -23.17 17.43 -22.53
CA ASP A 645 -22.51 18.67 -22.89
C ASP A 645 -22.61 19.71 -21.76
N ASN A 646 -21.92 20.84 -21.90
CA ASN A 646 -21.95 21.90 -20.88
C ASN A 646 -23.19 22.82 -20.99
N HIS A 647 -24.10 22.57 -21.93
CA HIS A 647 -25.21 23.51 -22.29
C HIS A 647 -26.59 22.87 -22.17
N LYS A 648 -27.00 22.12 -23.21
CA LYS A 648 -28.37 21.65 -23.35
C LYS A 648 -28.61 20.26 -22.78
N LYS A 649 -27.57 19.42 -22.67
CA LYS A 649 -27.66 18.05 -22.21
C LYS A 649 -26.64 17.79 -21.11
N ARG A 650 -26.72 18.60 -20.06
CA ARG A 650 -25.75 18.53 -18.94
C ARG A 650 -26.15 17.53 -17.89
N ILE A 651 -27.46 17.43 -17.60
CA ILE A 651 -27.99 16.53 -16.58
C ILE A 651 -28.92 15.54 -17.26
N SER A 652 -28.69 14.25 -17.07
CA SER A 652 -29.57 13.17 -17.52
C SER A 652 -30.26 12.54 -16.32
N ILE A 653 -31.55 12.74 -16.17
CA ILE A 653 -32.38 12.04 -15.16
C ILE A 653 -32.78 10.71 -15.76
N ILE A 654 -32.42 9.62 -15.09
CA ILE A 654 -32.62 8.26 -15.56
C ILE A 654 -33.61 7.54 -14.66
N THR A 655 -34.82 7.30 -15.18
CA THR A 655 -35.87 6.58 -14.44
C THR A 655 -35.98 5.13 -14.88
N GLY A 656 -36.61 4.32 -14.07
CA GLY A 656 -36.83 2.89 -14.33
C GLY A 656 -36.60 2.00 -13.13
N PRO A 657 -36.96 0.71 -13.22
CA PRO A 657 -36.88 -0.21 -12.10
C PRO A 657 -35.42 -0.51 -11.67
N ASN A 658 -35.27 -0.86 -10.40
CA ASN A 658 -34.03 -1.42 -9.90
C ASN A 658 -33.75 -2.76 -10.61
N MET A 659 -32.51 -3.19 -10.73
CA MET A 659 -32.03 -4.35 -11.49
C MET A 659 -32.12 -4.21 -13.02
N ALA A 660 -32.66 -3.13 -13.57
CA ALA A 660 -32.74 -2.95 -15.01
C ALA A 660 -31.41 -2.49 -15.66
N GLY A 661 -30.40 -2.11 -14.84
CA GLY A 661 -29.04 -1.74 -15.30
C GLY A 661 -28.72 -0.25 -15.28
N LYS A 662 -29.52 0.61 -14.56
CA LYS A 662 -29.24 2.04 -14.40
C LYS A 662 -27.84 2.31 -13.85
N SER A 663 -27.53 1.74 -12.70
CA SER A 663 -26.24 1.91 -12.00
C SER A 663 -25.08 1.38 -12.83
N THR A 664 -25.27 0.25 -13.56
CA THR A 664 -24.27 -0.32 -14.47
C THR A 664 -23.96 0.67 -15.61
N TYR A 665 -24.99 1.27 -16.21
CA TYR A 665 -24.83 2.25 -17.28
C TYR A 665 -24.09 3.51 -16.80
N MET A 666 -24.41 4.01 -15.61
CA MET A 666 -23.75 5.20 -15.07
C MET A 666 -22.29 4.93 -14.74
N ARG A 667 -22.01 3.79 -14.08
CA ARG A 667 -20.62 3.36 -13.80
C ARG A 667 -19.83 3.13 -15.08
N GLN A 668 -20.42 2.52 -16.11
CA GLN A 668 -19.85 2.36 -17.43
C GLN A 668 -19.36 3.69 -17.99
N THR A 669 -20.18 4.73 -17.93
CA THR A 669 -19.83 6.06 -18.44
C THR A 669 -18.62 6.64 -17.68
N ALA A 670 -18.61 6.56 -16.33
CA ALA A 670 -17.50 7.01 -15.51
C ALA A 670 -16.21 6.24 -15.81
N LEU A 671 -16.30 4.92 -15.96
CA LEU A 671 -15.13 4.08 -16.27
C LEU A 671 -14.59 4.36 -17.68
N ILE A 672 -15.42 4.59 -18.67
CA ILE A 672 -15.00 4.96 -20.03
C ILE A 672 -14.25 6.31 -20.01
N VAL A 673 -14.78 7.31 -19.31
CA VAL A 673 -14.11 8.60 -19.14
C VAL A 673 -12.77 8.44 -18.43
N LEU A 674 -12.72 7.65 -17.35
CA LEU A 674 -11.50 7.37 -16.62
C LEU A 674 -10.47 6.66 -17.51
N MET A 675 -10.87 5.61 -18.24
CA MET A 675 -10.01 4.89 -19.17
C MET A 675 -9.42 5.80 -20.24
N ALA A 676 -10.22 6.73 -20.80
CA ALA A 676 -9.74 7.71 -21.75
C ALA A 676 -8.64 8.61 -21.11
N GLN A 677 -8.83 9.05 -19.87
CA GLN A 677 -7.88 9.96 -19.18
C GLN A 677 -6.64 9.25 -18.61
N ILE A 678 -6.63 7.94 -18.48
CA ILE A 678 -5.37 7.21 -18.24
C ILE A 678 -4.55 6.99 -19.53
N GLY A 679 -5.12 7.33 -20.69
CA GLY A 679 -4.51 7.09 -22.01
C GLY A 679 -4.75 5.68 -22.53
N SER A 680 -5.89 5.05 -22.18
CA SER A 680 -6.32 3.74 -22.68
C SER A 680 -7.36 3.87 -23.76
N PHE A 681 -7.46 2.86 -24.64
CA PHE A 681 -8.61 2.67 -25.49
C PHE A 681 -9.81 2.26 -24.63
N VAL A 682 -11.02 2.50 -25.17
CA VAL A 682 -12.28 2.40 -24.41
C VAL A 682 -13.27 1.43 -25.04
N PRO A 683 -14.10 0.75 -24.24
CA PRO A 683 -15.13 -0.19 -24.71
C PRO A 683 -16.32 0.55 -25.32
N ALA A 684 -16.21 0.96 -26.56
CA ALA A 684 -17.26 1.65 -27.34
C ALA A 684 -17.06 1.43 -28.85
N ASP A 685 -18.02 1.84 -29.66
CA ASP A 685 -17.81 1.93 -31.13
C ASP A 685 -17.10 3.23 -31.51
N SER A 686 -17.39 4.31 -30.78
CA SER A 686 -16.65 5.56 -30.85
C SER A 686 -16.85 6.36 -29.56
N ALA A 687 -15.85 7.12 -29.17
CA ALA A 687 -15.90 7.97 -27.99
C ALA A 687 -15.19 9.31 -28.25
N ASN A 688 -15.86 10.42 -27.90
CA ASN A 688 -15.28 11.75 -27.88
C ASN A 688 -15.43 12.30 -26.45
N ILE A 689 -14.32 12.34 -25.73
CA ILE A 689 -14.29 12.56 -24.29
C ILE A 689 -13.68 13.91 -23.95
N GLY A 690 -14.50 14.79 -23.39
CA GLY A 690 -14.05 16.02 -22.77
C GLY A 690 -13.36 15.74 -21.44
N VAL A 691 -12.17 16.29 -21.27
CA VAL A 691 -11.40 16.12 -20.04
C VAL A 691 -12.20 16.60 -18.84
N VAL A 692 -12.32 15.76 -17.82
CA VAL A 692 -12.95 16.08 -16.54
C VAL A 692 -11.89 16.22 -15.45
N ASP A 693 -12.09 17.14 -14.53
CA ASP A 693 -11.20 17.38 -13.41
C ASP A 693 -11.47 16.43 -12.23
N ARG A 694 -12.71 15.96 -12.09
CA ARG A 694 -13.15 15.11 -10.99
C ARG A 694 -14.25 14.15 -11.43
N ILE A 695 -14.24 12.96 -10.88
CA ILE A 695 -15.35 12.02 -10.94
C ILE A 695 -15.85 11.80 -9.53
N PHE A 696 -17.13 12.11 -9.29
CA PHE A 696 -17.80 11.80 -8.04
C PHE A 696 -18.90 10.79 -8.27
N THR A 697 -18.99 9.81 -7.40
CA THR A 697 -20.02 8.80 -7.45
C THR A 697 -20.70 8.64 -6.09
N ARG A 698 -22.04 8.63 -6.12
CA ARG A 698 -22.85 8.19 -5.01
C ARG A 698 -23.72 7.04 -5.52
N VAL A 699 -23.42 5.82 -5.11
CA VAL A 699 -24.09 4.60 -5.60
C VAL A 699 -24.39 3.68 -4.42
N GLY A 700 -25.67 3.42 -4.16
CA GLY A 700 -26.18 2.46 -3.17
C GLY A 700 -25.69 2.68 -1.72
N ALA A 701 -26.49 2.33 -0.74
CA ALA A 701 -26.05 2.34 0.66
C ALA A 701 -25.22 1.08 0.96
N SER A 702 -23.97 1.24 1.40
CA SER A 702 -23.31 0.23 2.22
C SER A 702 -23.58 0.61 3.69
N ASP A 703 -24.19 -0.28 4.44
CA ASP A 703 -24.30 -0.10 5.88
C ASP A 703 -22.89 -0.06 6.48
N ASP A 704 -22.48 1.09 6.97
CA ASP A 704 -21.27 1.23 7.77
C ASP A 704 -21.64 1.11 9.25
N LEU A 705 -21.81 -0.12 9.68
CA LEU A 705 -22.12 -0.45 11.08
C LEU A 705 -20.99 -0.05 12.04
N ALA A 706 -19.78 0.13 11.51
CA ALA A 706 -18.60 0.44 12.32
C ALA A 706 -18.58 1.90 12.78
N SER A 707 -19.10 2.83 11.96
CA SER A 707 -19.15 4.26 12.28
C SER A 707 -20.34 4.66 13.16
N GLY A 708 -21.33 3.77 13.39
CA GLY A 708 -22.55 4.06 14.13
C GLY A 708 -23.45 5.12 13.48
N GLN A 709 -23.17 5.55 12.26
CA GLN A 709 -23.94 6.52 11.51
C GLN A 709 -25.09 5.85 10.76
N SER A 710 -26.24 6.52 10.69
CA SER A 710 -27.34 6.03 9.86
C SER A 710 -26.96 6.09 8.38
N THR A 711 -27.46 5.13 7.58
CA THR A 711 -27.26 5.10 6.11
C THR A 711 -27.64 6.41 5.44
N PHE A 712 -28.66 7.10 5.94
CA PHE A 712 -29.09 8.40 5.43
C PHE A 712 -28.07 9.51 5.76
N MET A 713 -27.44 9.49 6.95
CA MET A 713 -26.40 10.46 7.31
C MET A 713 -25.15 10.29 6.45
N VAL A 714 -24.72 9.07 6.22
CA VAL A 714 -23.59 8.75 5.31
C VAL A 714 -23.90 9.27 3.91
N GLU A 715 -25.12 9.01 3.40
CA GLU A 715 -25.57 9.50 2.10
C GLU A 715 -25.50 11.03 2.01
N MET A 716 -26.04 11.73 3.01
CA MET A 716 -26.05 13.20 3.02
C MET A 716 -24.65 13.79 3.14
N THR A 717 -23.76 13.15 3.88
CA THR A 717 -22.33 13.56 3.99
C THR A 717 -21.63 13.43 2.64
N GLU A 718 -21.82 12.31 1.92
CA GLU A 718 -21.27 12.12 0.57
C GLU A 718 -21.82 13.14 -0.41
N VAL A 719 -23.15 13.37 -0.43
CA VAL A 719 -23.78 14.39 -1.27
C VAL A 719 -23.27 15.79 -0.95
N ALA A 720 -23.11 16.14 0.33
CA ALA A 720 -22.57 17.42 0.75
C ALA A 720 -21.12 17.61 0.26
N ASN A 721 -20.28 16.56 0.37
CA ASN A 721 -18.93 16.58 -0.16
C ASN A 721 -18.91 16.81 -1.68
N ILE A 722 -19.77 16.12 -2.43
CA ILE A 722 -19.91 16.28 -3.86
C ILE A 722 -20.30 17.71 -4.22
N LEU A 723 -21.36 18.25 -3.63
CA LEU A 723 -21.88 19.58 -3.95
C LEU A 723 -20.91 20.72 -3.60
N ARG A 724 -20.08 20.56 -2.56
CA ARG A 724 -19.06 21.54 -2.17
C ARG A 724 -17.84 21.55 -3.09
N ASN A 725 -17.48 20.38 -3.64
CA ASN A 725 -16.23 20.20 -4.37
C ASN A 725 -16.39 20.03 -5.89
N ALA A 726 -17.60 19.81 -6.39
CA ALA A 726 -17.85 19.67 -7.82
C ALA A 726 -17.68 21.01 -8.55
N THR A 727 -17.12 20.94 -9.76
CA THR A 727 -16.92 22.07 -10.67
C THR A 727 -17.73 21.87 -11.95
N SER A 728 -17.78 22.85 -12.80
CA SER A 728 -18.42 22.75 -14.13
C SER A 728 -17.72 21.72 -15.06
N ARG A 729 -16.48 21.32 -14.74
CA ARG A 729 -15.72 20.30 -15.46
C ARG A 729 -15.90 18.90 -14.90
N SER A 730 -16.55 18.76 -13.74
CA SER A 730 -16.73 17.47 -13.06
C SER A 730 -17.80 16.60 -13.73
N LEU A 731 -17.67 15.28 -13.52
CA LEU A 731 -18.66 14.26 -13.86
C LEU A 731 -19.24 13.67 -12.57
N LEU A 732 -20.56 13.80 -12.40
CA LEU A 732 -21.29 13.30 -11.24
C LEU A 732 -22.13 12.08 -11.60
N ILE A 733 -22.04 11.03 -10.80
CA ILE A 733 -22.83 9.80 -10.87
C ILE A 733 -23.63 9.69 -9.59
N LEU A 734 -24.90 10.05 -9.63
CA LEU A 734 -25.79 10.11 -8.46
C LEU A 734 -26.88 9.05 -8.59
N ASP A 735 -26.90 8.07 -7.72
CA ASP A 735 -27.83 6.95 -7.77
C ASP A 735 -28.72 6.94 -6.52
N GLU A 736 -30.03 7.05 -6.73
CA GLU A 736 -31.08 6.94 -5.72
C GLU A 736 -30.91 7.88 -4.51
N ILE A 737 -30.63 9.14 -4.75
CA ILE A 737 -30.52 10.17 -3.70
C ILE A 737 -31.89 10.37 -3.01
N GLY A 738 -31.89 10.42 -1.68
CA GLY A 738 -33.08 10.65 -0.82
C GLY A 738 -33.85 9.38 -0.47
N ARG A 739 -33.32 8.19 -0.77
CA ARG A 739 -34.00 6.92 -0.48
C ARG A 739 -34.06 6.57 1.01
N GLY A 740 -33.13 7.06 1.80
CA GLY A 740 -32.98 6.71 3.22
C GLY A 740 -33.94 7.43 4.19
N THR A 741 -34.91 8.21 3.68
CA THR A 741 -35.85 9.00 4.50
C THR A 741 -37.30 8.91 3.96
N SER A 742 -38.22 9.74 4.48
CA SER A 742 -39.61 9.78 4.01
C SER A 742 -39.66 10.18 2.54
N THR A 743 -40.66 9.71 1.78
CA THR A 743 -40.79 9.95 0.33
C THR A 743 -40.76 11.44 -0.01
N PHE A 744 -41.47 12.28 0.78
CA PHE A 744 -41.54 13.72 0.51
C PHE A 744 -40.25 14.45 0.81
N ASP A 745 -39.55 14.08 1.92
CA ASP A 745 -38.27 14.68 2.26
C ASP A 745 -37.21 14.25 1.23
N GLY A 746 -37.19 12.96 0.86
CA GLY A 746 -36.27 12.41 -0.14
C GLY A 746 -36.45 13.06 -1.51
N LEU A 747 -37.69 13.19 -1.97
CA LEU A 747 -38.01 13.87 -3.23
C LEU A 747 -37.59 15.36 -3.19
N SER A 748 -37.86 16.04 -2.09
CA SER A 748 -37.51 17.46 -1.93
C SER A 748 -36.01 17.69 -1.96
N ILE A 749 -35.25 16.82 -1.29
CA ILE A 749 -33.78 16.85 -1.31
C ILE A 749 -33.26 16.56 -2.72
N ALA A 750 -33.72 15.50 -3.38
CA ALA A 750 -33.29 15.14 -4.73
C ALA A 750 -33.58 16.25 -5.73
N TRP A 751 -34.76 16.89 -5.61
CA TRP A 751 -35.15 18.05 -6.44
C TRP A 751 -34.19 19.22 -6.23
N ALA A 752 -33.93 19.60 -4.97
CA ALA A 752 -33.03 20.71 -4.64
C ALA A 752 -31.59 20.45 -5.07
N VAL A 753 -31.10 19.21 -4.97
CA VAL A 753 -29.78 18.79 -5.47
C VAL A 753 -29.67 19.00 -6.97
N ILE A 754 -30.70 18.59 -7.76
CA ILE A 754 -30.70 18.82 -9.22
C ILE A 754 -30.75 20.31 -9.56
N GLU A 755 -31.54 21.11 -8.84
CA GLU A 755 -31.57 22.56 -9.01
C GLU A 755 -30.21 23.19 -8.73
N HIS A 756 -29.53 22.79 -7.65
CA HIS A 756 -28.22 23.28 -7.32
C HIS A 756 -27.19 22.94 -8.42
N ILE A 757 -27.16 21.69 -8.88
CA ILE A 757 -26.24 21.23 -9.93
C ILE A 757 -26.55 21.93 -11.26
N SER A 758 -27.83 22.16 -11.57
CA SER A 758 -28.25 22.82 -12.82
C SER A 758 -27.83 24.29 -12.88
N ASN A 759 -27.57 24.93 -11.74
CA ASN A 759 -27.13 26.30 -11.66
C ASN A 759 -25.64 26.42 -12.01
N THR A 760 -25.34 26.95 -13.19
CA THR A 760 -23.96 27.10 -13.69
C THR A 760 -23.09 28.07 -12.88
N LYS A 761 -23.69 28.90 -12.02
CA LYS A 761 -22.94 29.77 -11.13
C LYS A 761 -22.51 29.07 -9.84
N LEU A 762 -23.21 28.01 -9.46
CA LEU A 762 -22.93 27.24 -8.23
C LEU A 762 -22.10 26.00 -8.53
N CYS A 763 -22.52 25.21 -9.52
CA CYS A 763 -21.88 23.95 -9.86
C CYS A 763 -21.73 23.79 -11.38
N GLY A 764 -22.84 23.50 -12.11
CA GLY A 764 -22.83 23.31 -13.55
C GLY A 764 -22.19 22.02 -14.05
N ALA A 765 -21.99 21.01 -13.19
CA ALA A 765 -21.36 19.74 -13.52
C ALA A 765 -22.20 18.86 -14.45
N LYS A 766 -21.52 18.04 -15.27
CA LYS A 766 -22.16 16.99 -16.05
C LYS A 766 -22.63 15.88 -15.11
N THR A 767 -23.89 15.47 -15.22
CA THR A 767 -24.48 14.59 -14.22
C THR A 767 -25.34 13.50 -14.86
N LEU A 768 -25.13 12.28 -14.44
CA LEU A 768 -26.06 11.16 -14.59
C LEU A 768 -26.76 10.94 -13.24
N PHE A 769 -28.06 11.10 -13.20
CA PHE A 769 -28.87 11.05 -11.99
C PHE A 769 -29.92 9.95 -12.12
N ALA A 770 -29.71 8.81 -11.49
CA ALA A 770 -30.70 7.73 -11.46
C ALA A 770 -31.64 7.91 -10.27
N THR A 771 -32.92 7.72 -10.50
CA THR A 771 -33.95 7.89 -9.48
C THR A 771 -35.13 6.96 -9.69
N HIS A 772 -35.85 6.70 -8.63
CA HIS A 772 -37.17 6.07 -8.64
C HIS A 772 -38.31 7.09 -8.46
N TYR A 773 -37.97 8.37 -8.21
CA TYR A 773 -38.93 9.46 -8.15
C TYR A 773 -39.30 9.91 -9.57
N HIS A 774 -40.49 9.54 -10.04
CA HIS A 774 -40.99 9.92 -11.37
C HIS A 774 -41.26 11.42 -11.47
N GLU A 775 -41.58 12.07 -10.37
CA GLU A 775 -41.86 13.50 -10.26
C GLU A 775 -40.65 14.35 -10.70
N LEU A 776 -39.44 13.85 -10.55
CA LEU A 776 -38.22 14.55 -11.01
C LEU A 776 -38.19 14.72 -12.55
N THR A 777 -38.95 13.94 -13.30
CA THR A 777 -39.04 14.09 -14.77
C THR A 777 -39.67 15.42 -15.19
N GLU A 778 -40.43 16.05 -14.31
CA GLU A 778 -40.99 17.37 -14.56
C GLU A 778 -39.95 18.50 -14.63
N LEU A 779 -38.71 18.23 -14.23
CA LEU A 779 -37.60 19.20 -14.32
C LEU A 779 -37.15 19.45 -15.76
N GLU A 780 -37.39 18.51 -16.68
CA GLU A 780 -37.13 18.73 -18.10
C GLU A 780 -38.04 19.88 -18.62
N GLY A 781 -37.44 20.87 -19.25
CA GLY A 781 -38.13 22.06 -19.68
C GLY A 781 -38.30 23.16 -18.62
N LYS A 782 -38.22 22.83 -17.31
CA LYS A 782 -38.20 23.83 -16.22
C LYS A 782 -36.77 24.31 -15.91
N LEU A 783 -35.81 23.40 -15.95
CA LEU A 783 -34.41 23.71 -15.73
C LEU A 783 -33.58 23.55 -17.01
N SER A 784 -32.67 24.48 -17.23
CA SER A 784 -31.79 24.44 -18.40
C SER A 784 -30.78 23.29 -18.29
N GLY A 785 -30.64 22.52 -19.35
CA GLY A 785 -29.66 21.41 -19.42
C GLY A 785 -30.12 20.08 -18.83
N VAL A 786 -31.34 19.98 -18.34
CA VAL A 786 -31.94 18.73 -17.81
C VAL A 786 -32.68 17.99 -18.93
N ASN A 787 -32.45 16.70 -19.04
CA ASN A 787 -33.12 15.81 -20.00
C ASN A 787 -33.47 14.47 -19.33
N ASN A 788 -34.62 13.93 -19.72
CA ASN A 788 -35.14 12.69 -19.19
C ASN A 788 -34.77 11.50 -20.06
N TYR A 789 -34.40 10.43 -19.40
CA TYR A 789 -34.15 9.12 -20.00
C TYR A 789 -34.82 8.03 -19.16
N CYS A 790 -35.11 6.90 -19.77
CA CYS A 790 -35.58 5.74 -19.05
C CYS A 790 -34.97 4.46 -19.60
N ILE A 791 -35.02 3.40 -18.81
CA ILE A 791 -34.67 2.07 -19.30
C ILE A 791 -35.87 1.50 -20.08
N ALA A 792 -35.57 1.04 -21.32
CA ALA A 792 -36.57 0.40 -22.14
C ALA A 792 -37.00 -0.94 -21.52
N VAL A 793 -38.31 -1.12 -21.35
CA VAL A 793 -38.94 -2.32 -20.84
C VAL A 793 -39.91 -2.84 -21.88
N LYS A 794 -39.93 -4.14 -22.12
CA LYS A 794 -40.92 -4.78 -22.96
C LYS A 794 -41.90 -5.57 -22.09
N GLU A 795 -43.16 -5.12 -22.08
CA GLU A 795 -44.24 -5.84 -21.42
C GLU A 795 -44.69 -7.06 -22.27
N LYS A 796 -44.82 -8.21 -21.65
CA LYS A 796 -45.29 -9.44 -22.25
C LYS A 796 -46.40 -10.05 -21.34
N GLY A 797 -47.61 -9.49 -21.45
CA GLY A 797 -48.69 -9.79 -20.52
C GLY A 797 -48.36 -9.26 -19.10
N ASP A 798 -48.41 -10.13 -18.11
CA ASP A 798 -48.07 -9.82 -16.72
C ASP A 798 -46.54 -9.87 -16.41
N ASP A 799 -45.73 -10.28 -17.39
CA ASP A 799 -44.28 -10.37 -17.25
C ASP A 799 -43.57 -9.21 -17.96
N ILE A 800 -42.43 -8.83 -17.42
CA ILE A 800 -41.58 -7.77 -17.98
C ILE A 800 -40.23 -8.32 -18.42
N VAL A 801 -39.74 -7.82 -19.54
CA VAL A 801 -38.35 -8.08 -19.99
C VAL A 801 -37.60 -6.76 -20.02
N PHE A 802 -36.57 -6.66 -19.24
CA PHE A 802 -35.67 -5.51 -19.27
C PHE A 802 -34.78 -5.57 -20.50
N LEU A 803 -34.92 -4.59 -21.39
CA LEU A 803 -34.10 -4.50 -22.59
C LEU A 803 -32.69 -3.94 -22.32
N ARG A 804 -32.45 -3.45 -21.10
CA ARG A 804 -31.18 -2.87 -20.65
C ARG A 804 -30.67 -1.74 -21.56
N LYS A 805 -31.57 -1.11 -22.33
CA LYS A 805 -31.29 0.00 -23.25
C LYS A 805 -31.82 1.31 -22.69
N ILE A 806 -31.00 2.33 -22.62
CA ILE A 806 -31.39 3.68 -22.23
C ILE A 806 -31.99 4.39 -23.43
N VAL A 807 -33.18 4.93 -23.27
CA VAL A 807 -33.93 5.64 -24.30
C VAL A 807 -34.38 7.00 -23.76
N LYS A 808 -34.63 7.98 -24.67
CA LYS A 808 -35.13 9.28 -24.29
C LYS A 808 -36.60 9.20 -23.85
N GLY A 809 -36.93 9.88 -22.75
CA GLY A 809 -38.29 9.95 -22.17
C GLY A 809 -38.30 9.61 -20.69
N GLY A 810 -39.38 9.80 -20.01
CA GLY A 810 -39.64 9.37 -18.62
C GLY A 810 -40.33 8.01 -18.61
N ALA A 811 -40.16 7.24 -17.54
CA ALA A 811 -40.97 6.04 -17.28
C ALA A 811 -42.26 6.48 -16.56
N ASP A 812 -43.41 6.19 -17.14
CA ASP A 812 -44.71 6.56 -16.56
C ASP A 812 -45.23 5.54 -15.52
N LYS A 813 -44.59 4.39 -15.40
CA LYS A 813 -45.03 3.28 -14.52
C LYS A 813 -43.93 2.81 -13.60
N SER A 814 -44.31 2.49 -12.37
CA SER A 814 -43.47 1.76 -11.42
C SER A 814 -43.55 0.26 -11.69
N TYR A 815 -42.43 -0.44 -11.74
CA TYR A 815 -42.34 -1.88 -11.97
C TYR A 815 -41.90 -2.67 -10.72
N GLY A 816 -42.00 -2.09 -9.51
CA GLY A 816 -41.60 -2.71 -8.27
C GLY A 816 -42.26 -4.05 -7.99
N ILE A 817 -43.58 -4.16 -8.26
CA ILE A 817 -44.36 -5.40 -8.06
C ILE A 817 -43.91 -6.51 -9.02
N GLN A 818 -43.63 -6.16 -10.27
CA GLN A 818 -43.14 -7.11 -11.27
C GLN A 818 -41.73 -7.62 -10.93
N VAL A 819 -40.86 -6.75 -10.40
CA VAL A 819 -39.54 -7.14 -9.88
C VAL A 819 -39.67 -8.07 -8.68
N ALA A 820 -40.60 -7.80 -7.76
CA ALA A 820 -40.89 -8.68 -6.61
C ALA A 820 -41.35 -10.08 -7.06
N LYS A 821 -42.18 -10.14 -8.13
CA LYS A 821 -42.58 -11.41 -8.75
C LYS A 821 -41.37 -12.17 -9.32
N LEU A 822 -40.51 -11.47 -10.06
CA LEU A 822 -39.29 -12.07 -10.62
C LEU A 822 -38.32 -12.56 -9.52
N ALA A 823 -38.30 -11.92 -8.38
CA ALA A 823 -37.50 -12.33 -7.21
C ALA A 823 -38.10 -13.54 -6.44
N GLY A 824 -39.29 -14.02 -6.83
CA GLY A 824 -39.90 -15.18 -6.21
C GLY A 824 -40.75 -14.87 -4.95
N VAL A 825 -41.18 -13.62 -4.78
CA VAL A 825 -42.15 -13.28 -3.71
C VAL A 825 -43.49 -14.02 -3.98
N PRO A 826 -44.13 -14.61 -2.95
CA PRO A 826 -45.34 -15.40 -3.14
C PRO A 826 -46.47 -14.66 -3.87
N ASP A 827 -47.18 -15.37 -4.77
CA ASP A 827 -48.19 -14.78 -5.65
C ASP A 827 -49.33 -14.08 -4.85
N SER A 828 -49.67 -14.56 -3.67
CA SER A 828 -50.67 -13.94 -2.79
C SER A 828 -50.26 -12.52 -2.34
N VAL A 829 -48.96 -12.32 -2.08
CA VAL A 829 -48.39 -11.00 -1.72
C VAL A 829 -48.39 -10.08 -2.95
N ILE A 830 -47.97 -10.63 -4.11
CA ILE A 830 -47.97 -9.88 -5.38
C ILE A 830 -49.37 -9.42 -5.76
N GLN A 831 -50.38 -10.28 -5.67
CA GLN A 831 -51.77 -9.94 -5.95
C GLN A 831 -52.30 -8.83 -5.04
N ARG A 832 -52.05 -8.96 -3.74
CA ARG A 832 -52.47 -7.93 -2.77
C ARG A 832 -51.76 -6.60 -2.97
N ALA A 833 -50.46 -6.63 -3.36
CA ALA A 833 -49.69 -5.44 -3.70
C ALA A 833 -50.28 -4.71 -4.92
N LYS A 834 -50.76 -5.44 -5.94
CA LYS A 834 -51.42 -4.84 -7.11
C LYS A 834 -52.69 -4.12 -6.73
N GLU A 835 -53.56 -4.75 -5.92
CA GLU A 835 -54.77 -4.14 -5.40
C GLU A 835 -54.52 -2.86 -4.61
N LEU A 836 -53.50 -2.89 -3.71
CA LEU A 836 -53.13 -1.75 -2.92
C LEU A 836 -52.58 -0.58 -3.75
N VAL A 837 -51.80 -0.85 -4.82
CA VAL A 837 -51.33 0.21 -5.74
C VAL A 837 -52.47 0.89 -6.44
N GLU A 838 -53.53 0.15 -6.86
CA GLU A 838 -54.71 0.74 -7.47
C GLU A 838 -55.48 1.62 -6.44
N GLU A 839 -55.71 1.12 -5.21
CA GLU A 839 -56.32 1.89 -4.12
C GLU A 839 -55.54 3.18 -3.77
N LEU A 840 -54.19 3.13 -3.75
CA LEU A 840 -53.33 4.26 -3.41
C LEU A 840 -53.13 5.25 -4.57
N SER A 841 -53.25 4.80 -5.85
CA SER A 841 -53.17 5.65 -7.02
C SER A 841 -54.39 6.54 -7.17
N ASP A 842 -55.53 6.09 -6.72
CA ASP A 842 -56.80 6.87 -6.72
C ASP A 842 -56.81 7.95 -5.60
N ALA A 843 -55.99 7.83 -4.57
CA ALA A 843 -55.82 8.83 -3.52
C ALA A 843 -54.73 9.86 -3.92
N ASP A 844 -55.18 10.87 -4.58
CA ASP A 844 -54.54 12.07 -5.22
C ASP A 844 -53.18 12.57 -4.60
N ILE A 845 -52.09 11.83 -4.76
CA ILE A 845 -50.73 12.32 -4.49
C ILE A 845 -50.27 13.28 -5.59
N THR A 846 -50.82 13.12 -6.81
CA THR A 846 -50.49 13.92 -8.01
C THR A 846 -51.03 15.36 -7.92
N ALA A 847 -52.09 15.61 -7.18
CA ALA A 847 -52.67 16.92 -6.98
C ALA A 847 -51.81 17.80 -6.06
N ALA A 848 -51.25 17.25 -5.02
CA ALA A 848 -50.37 17.98 -4.08
C ALA A 848 -49.07 18.46 -4.73
N VAL A 849 -48.52 17.71 -5.69
CA VAL A 849 -47.31 18.06 -6.41
C VAL A 849 -47.58 19.15 -7.47
N LYS A 850 -48.73 19.15 -8.12
CA LYS A 850 -49.16 20.22 -9.06
C LYS A 850 -49.31 21.56 -8.39
N ASP A 851 -49.78 21.61 -7.13
CA ASP A 851 -49.89 22.87 -6.37
C ASP A 851 -48.52 23.49 -5.97
N LEU A 852 -47.48 22.66 -5.80
CA LEU A 852 -46.11 23.14 -5.57
C LEU A 852 -45.44 23.76 -6.80
N THR A 853 -45.97 23.50 -8.00
CA THR A 853 -45.42 23.98 -9.26
C THR A 853 -46.05 25.30 -9.74
N ALA A 854 -47.04 25.89 -9.02
CA ALA A 854 -47.54 27.21 -9.32
C ALA A 854 -46.50 28.30 -9.02
N PRO A 855 -46.26 29.26 -9.88
CA PRO A 855 -45.21 30.24 -9.71
C PRO A 855 -45.54 31.18 -8.53
N LYS A 856 -45.02 30.84 -7.35
CA LYS A 856 -44.97 31.78 -6.22
C LYS A 856 -43.98 32.90 -6.55
N LYS A 857 -44.46 34.15 -6.46
CA LYS A 857 -43.70 35.37 -6.66
C LYS A 857 -42.35 35.28 -5.95
N LYS A 858 -41.28 35.47 -6.70
CA LYS A 858 -39.88 35.51 -6.26
C LYS A 858 -39.70 36.48 -5.09
N GLN A 859 -39.55 35.98 -3.88
CA GLN A 859 -38.79 36.70 -2.88
C GLN A 859 -37.30 36.52 -3.24
N LYS A 860 -36.62 37.60 -3.45
CA LYS A 860 -35.16 37.63 -3.59
C LYS A 860 -34.55 37.20 -2.28
N ILE A 861 -34.13 35.96 -2.21
CA ILE A 861 -33.21 35.50 -1.16
C ILE A 861 -31.82 35.90 -1.63
N THR A 862 -31.20 36.84 -0.91
CA THR A 862 -29.81 37.24 -1.11
C THR A 862 -28.93 36.14 -0.50
N TYR A 863 -28.21 35.43 -1.33
CA TYR A 863 -27.39 34.24 -0.99
C TYR A 863 -26.18 34.54 -0.08
N ASP A 864 -25.88 35.81 0.21
CA ASP A 864 -24.74 36.23 1.04
C ASP A 864 -24.90 35.97 2.57
N GLN A 865 -26.08 35.50 3.02
CA GLN A 865 -26.32 35.20 4.44
C GLN A 865 -26.46 33.71 4.76
N LEU A 866 -26.44 32.83 3.76
CA LEU A 866 -26.63 31.40 3.96
C LEU A 866 -25.30 30.64 4.24
N ASP A 867 -24.17 31.20 3.83
CA ASP A 867 -22.86 30.55 4.05
C ASP A 867 -22.38 30.59 5.51
N MET A 868 -22.89 31.56 6.31
CA MET A 868 -22.54 31.64 7.75
C MET A 868 -23.48 30.83 8.63
N ALA A 869 -24.68 30.47 8.16
CA ALA A 869 -25.63 29.71 8.95
C ALA A 869 -25.48 28.17 8.79
N GLN A 870 -24.86 27.71 7.70
CA GLN A 870 -24.63 26.27 7.47
C GLN A 870 -23.35 25.72 8.11
N MET A 871 -22.42 26.55 8.55
CA MET A 871 -21.31 26.11 9.42
C MET A 871 -21.77 25.78 10.85
N SER A 872 -23.01 26.08 11.23
CA SER A 872 -23.49 25.91 12.59
C SER A 872 -24.38 24.68 12.82
N LEU A 873 -24.61 23.81 11.84
CA LEU A 873 -25.47 22.65 12.05
C LEU A 873 -24.79 21.47 12.73
N PHE A 874 -23.44 21.48 12.82
CA PHE A 874 -22.66 20.54 13.61
C PHE A 874 -22.20 21.11 14.96
N ASP A 875 -22.40 22.46 15.19
CA ASP A 875 -21.92 23.12 16.39
C ASP A 875 -23.04 23.58 17.33
N THR A 876 -24.30 23.30 17.06
CA THR A 876 -25.38 23.85 17.88
C THR A 876 -26.36 22.80 18.37
N VAL A 877 -25.90 21.90 19.19
CA VAL A 877 -26.75 21.39 20.28
C VAL A 877 -25.92 21.43 21.56
N GLN A 878 -26.03 22.55 22.32
CA GLN A 878 -25.82 22.66 23.75
C GLN A 878 -24.46 23.03 24.35
N ASP A 879 -23.45 23.44 23.56
CA ASP A 879 -22.22 23.93 24.15
C ASP A 879 -22.20 25.47 24.44
N ASN A 880 -23.20 26.19 23.95
CA ASN A 880 -23.23 27.64 24.13
C ASN A 880 -23.28 28.09 25.60
N ASP A 881 -23.93 27.36 26.47
CA ASP A 881 -23.97 27.69 27.89
C ASP A 881 -22.63 27.46 28.62
N ILE A 882 -21.87 26.44 28.21
CA ILE A 882 -20.51 26.19 28.76
C ILE A 882 -19.52 27.22 28.20
N ILE A 883 -19.63 27.54 26.92
CA ILE A 883 -18.78 28.55 26.27
C ILE A 883 -19.08 29.92 26.83
N ASP A 884 -20.35 30.27 27.09
CA ASP A 884 -20.73 31.54 27.68
C ASP A 884 -20.33 31.61 29.17
N GLU A 885 -20.38 30.49 29.89
CA GLU A 885 -19.86 30.40 31.25
C GLU A 885 -18.36 30.63 31.29
N ILE A 886 -17.59 30.09 30.34
CA ILE A 886 -16.14 30.31 30.21
C ILE A 886 -15.82 31.75 29.78
N LYS A 887 -16.57 32.33 28.85
CA LYS A 887 -16.37 33.72 28.38
C LYS A 887 -16.63 34.76 29.50
N ASN A 888 -17.56 34.49 30.41
CA ASN A 888 -17.93 35.37 31.49
C ASN A 888 -17.09 35.18 32.77
N LEU A 889 -16.13 34.27 32.77
CA LEU A 889 -15.20 34.06 33.86
C LEU A 889 -14.12 35.16 33.90
N GLU A 890 -14.13 35.97 34.97
CA GLU A 890 -13.03 36.92 35.27
C GLU A 890 -11.84 36.19 35.90
N ILE A 891 -11.02 35.57 35.06
CA ILE A 891 -9.89 34.71 35.48
C ILE A 891 -8.91 35.45 36.40
N GLY A 892 -8.76 36.79 36.24
CA GLY A 892 -7.85 37.61 37.04
C GLY A 892 -8.25 37.76 38.51
N ASN A 893 -9.51 37.46 38.87
CA ASN A 893 -10.06 37.60 40.22
C ASN A 893 -10.19 36.25 40.96
N LEU A 894 -9.78 35.13 40.34
CA LEU A 894 -9.92 33.79 40.91
C LEU A 894 -8.63 33.34 41.62
N THR A 895 -8.79 32.71 42.76
CA THR A 895 -7.69 31.98 43.39
C THR A 895 -7.42 30.66 42.63
N PRO A 896 -6.17 30.11 42.70
CA PRO A 896 -5.85 28.84 42.03
C PRO A 896 -6.81 27.68 42.37
N MET A 897 -7.32 27.65 43.59
CA MET A 897 -8.23 26.62 44.05
C MET A 897 -9.64 26.79 43.48
N GLU A 898 -10.13 28.02 43.35
CA GLU A 898 -11.40 28.33 42.69
C GLU A 898 -11.37 28.04 41.20
N ALA A 899 -10.25 28.38 40.51
CA ALA A 899 -10.06 28.07 39.11
C ALA A 899 -10.09 26.54 38.86
N LEU A 900 -9.45 25.75 39.74
CA LEU A 900 -9.44 24.31 39.67
C LEU A 900 -10.84 23.68 39.88
N ASN A 901 -11.60 24.23 40.83
CA ASN A 901 -12.96 23.81 41.08
C ASN A 901 -13.91 24.13 39.90
N ILE A 902 -13.76 25.29 39.29
CA ILE A 902 -14.54 25.70 38.13
C ILE A 902 -14.21 24.79 36.94
N LEU A 903 -12.93 24.51 36.67
CA LEU A 903 -12.50 23.59 35.64
C LEU A 903 -13.04 22.17 35.87
N TYR A 904 -13.03 21.69 37.11
CA TYR A 904 -13.59 20.39 37.47
C TYR A 904 -15.12 20.34 37.24
N ASN A 905 -15.83 21.41 37.58
CA ASN A 905 -17.28 21.51 37.36
C ASN A 905 -17.61 21.59 35.86
N LEU A 906 -16.86 22.34 35.07
CA LEU A 906 -17.02 22.39 33.61
C LEU A 906 -16.74 21.02 32.97
N GLN A 907 -15.69 20.34 33.42
CA GLN A 907 -15.39 18.99 32.97
C GLN A 907 -16.49 17.98 33.31
N ASN A 908 -17.08 18.05 34.53
CA ASN A 908 -18.18 17.20 34.91
C ASN A 908 -19.46 17.53 34.13
N LYS A 909 -19.70 18.80 33.81
CA LYS A 909 -20.84 19.20 32.96
C LYS A 909 -20.69 18.61 31.55
N ILE A 910 -19.46 18.57 31.00
CA ILE A 910 -19.21 17.92 29.70
C ILE A 910 -19.36 16.40 29.80
N LYS A 911 -18.80 15.77 30.84
CA LYS A 911 -18.87 14.30 31.01
C LYS A 911 -20.26 13.75 31.28
N ASN A 912 -21.16 14.51 31.89
CA ASN A 912 -22.52 14.08 32.22
C ASN A 912 -23.53 14.35 31.10
N ARG A 913 -23.09 14.87 29.97
CA ARG A 913 -23.93 15.14 28.77
C ARG A 913 -23.87 14.05 27.69
N TRP A 914 -22.96 13.07 27.88
CA TRP A 914 -22.78 11.93 26.97
C TRP A 914 -23.10 10.59 27.68
#